data_7874c2951cb8817098cdb2c4e54b5ea2
#
_entry.id   7874c2951cb8817098cdb2c4e54b5ea2
#
_cell.length_a   1.000
_cell.length_b   1.000
_cell.length_c   1.000
_cell.angle_alpha   90.00
_cell.angle_beta   90.00
_cell.angle_gamma   90.00
#
_symmetry.space_group_name_H-M   'P 1'
#
loop_
_entity.id
_entity.type
_entity.pdbx_description
1 polymer ?
#
loop_
_entity_poly.entity_id
_entity_poly.type
_entity_poly.pdbx_seq_one_letter_code
_entity_poly.pdbx_strand_id
1 'polypeptide(L)'
;MEQVIQGIGLIVALCFIFFGIDDLLWDVFNIVRKIRYGESGRLPIERLDSVPSKLLAVIVAAWHEDNVIESVIENMISSVQYSRSMYHVFIGVYPNDEATINAVKRLEQKFENVHRVVNVCPGPTCKADNINNIIKNIKQFESEHQWRFASITIHDSEDVVHPYELKMTNYLLDSYDVLQFPVIPLQKMPKFMSIFNNITVGTYADEFAENHFKTMGSREAMSAVVPSAGTGYAISHAILDFFGEEPLLPEDTLTEDYKLSLILAKKGFNTHFVLEKVPRLMDNHTVRWDYVATRSFFPDTFKTAVRQKTRWIYGITMQSAKFSEIFQASEIGFAGRYSLYKDLKAKFSNLMVLPGYLVFIYYILSLFISLPYMYPRGSFSYDLCVFLTMMMLFRQLMRAVAITNFYGFKSMAVACLLPPLMPIRLVWGNIINMTATFKAWKLFYVGAGTKKKTKKVAWSKTDHTFLQKQVLKRYFRNIGDILLEKQFIDVSSLSVAFRQSLNEGSRIGHVLLREGFVTEEQLAEAVASVQHKIFIKNISAFFGNAAAAFDKTFLEKHLLYPLYNCGKSYVFAITEFSDTGFELPGLQAENCSFVYTTKESILEAIRSEHEVYSREYISISGYLNAGLITWEQAVLAMDKVHFSPDILGYMGLSGKSGARKELFTAPKSNYRPTVQNNTMNI
;
A
#
# COMPACT_ATOMS: atom_id res chain seq x y z
N MET A 1 -50.31 -7.24 -26.61
CA MET A 1 -49.57 -7.63 -25.37
C MET A 1 -48.20 -8.16 -25.70
N GLU A 2 -48.07 -9.11 -26.61
CA GLU A 2 -46.81 -9.73 -27.03
C GLU A 2 -45.77 -8.69 -27.53
N GLN A 3 -46.13 -7.81 -28.46
CA GLN A 3 -45.26 -6.75 -28.99
C GLN A 3 -44.77 -5.79 -27.88
N VAL A 4 -45.60 -5.51 -26.88
CA VAL A 4 -45.23 -4.66 -25.73
C VAL A 4 -44.16 -5.36 -24.87
N ILE A 5 -44.33 -6.66 -24.60
CA ILE A 5 -43.37 -7.46 -23.83
C ILE A 5 -42.04 -7.57 -24.58
N GLN A 6 -42.07 -7.83 -25.89
CA GLN A 6 -40.88 -7.86 -26.75
C GLN A 6 -40.17 -6.49 -26.79
N GLY A 7 -40.95 -5.39 -26.86
CA GLY A 7 -40.44 -4.04 -26.80
C GLY A 7 -39.73 -3.71 -25.47
N ILE A 8 -40.32 -4.12 -24.34
CA ILE A 8 -39.70 -3.98 -23.01
C ILE A 8 -38.39 -4.78 -22.95
N GLY A 9 -38.42 -6.04 -23.42
CA GLY A 9 -37.21 -6.87 -23.44
C GLY A 9 -36.10 -6.25 -24.27
N LEU A 10 -36.42 -5.72 -25.44
CA LEU A 10 -35.45 -5.03 -26.31
C LEU A 10 -34.83 -3.80 -25.63
N ILE A 11 -35.66 -2.95 -25.01
CA ILE A 11 -35.19 -1.75 -24.30
C ILE A 11 -34.25 -2.14 -23.15
N VAL A 12 -34.64 -3.14 -22.35
CA VAL A 12 -33.81 -3.62 -21.23
C VAL A 12 -32.49 -4.17 -21.76
N ALA A 13 -32.49 -4.97 -22.81
CA ALA A 13 -31.26 -5.50 -23.42
C ALA A 13 -30.34 -4.40 -23.92
N LEU A 14 -30.87 -3.40 -24.61
CA LEU A 14 -30.09 -2.24 -25.10
C LEU A 14 -29.50 -1.44 -23.92
N CYS A 15 -30.26 -1.23 -22.85
CA CYS A 15 -29.76 -0.58 -21.65
C CYS A 15 -28.59 -1.35 -21.02
N PHE A 16 -28.70 -2.67 -20.89
CA PHE A 16 -27.61 -3.49 -20.36
C PHE A 16 -26.37 -3.48 -21.25
N ILE A 17 -26.52 -3.48 -22.58
CA ILE A 17 -25.39 -3.31 -23.51
C ILE A 17 -24.76 -1.93 -23.31
N PHE A 18 -25.55 -0.87 -23.32
CA PHE A 18 -25.04 0.51 -23.16
C PHE A 18 -24.26 0.71 -21.85
N PHE A 19 -24.77 0.17 -20.74
CA PHE A 19 -24.10 0.30 -19.44
C PHE A 19 -22.98 -0.72 -19.23
N GLY A 20 -22.93 -1.83 -19.96
CA GLY A 20 -21.96 -2.91 -19.75
C GLY A 20 -20.85 -2.99 -20.80
N ILE A 21 -21.02 -2.39 -21.99
CA ILE A 21 -20.07 -2.54 -23.11
C ILE A 21 -18.67 -2.03 -22.78
N ASP A 22 -18.57 -0.97 -21.99
CA ASP A 22 -17.29 -0.42 -21.59
C ASP A 22 -16.54 -1.34 -20.63
N ASP A 23 -17.22 -2.12 -19.79
CA ASP A 23 -16.55 -3.14 -18.97
C ASP A 23 -15.90 -4.20 -19.86
N LEU A 24 -16.59 -4.61 -20.94
CA LEU A 24 -16.04 -5.53 -21.94
C LEU A 24 -14.81 -4.91 -22.64
N LEU A 25 -14.88 -3.64 -23.01
CA LEU A 25 -13.75 -2.93 -23.63
C LEU A 25 -12.53 -2.88 -22.72
N TRP A 26 -12.73 -2.58 -21.44
CA TRP A 26 -11.66 -2.60 -20.43
C TRP A 26 -11.08 -4.00 -20.23
N ASP A 27 -11.91 -5.05 -20.24
CA ASP A 27 -11.46 -6.43 -20.12
C ASP A 27 -10.60 -6.85 -21.32
N VAL A 28 -11.07 -6.56 -22.53
CA VAL A 28 -10.32 -6.83 -23.78
C VAL A 28 -9.01 -6.05 -23.79
N PHE A 29 -9.02 -4.75 -23.44
CA PHE A 29 -7.82 -3.94 -23.36
C PHE A 29 -6.81 -4.52 -22.36
N ASN A 30 -7.27 -4.94 -21.17
CA ASN A 30 -6.40 -5.55 -20.17
C ASN A 30 -5.76 -6.86 -20.67
N ILE A 31 -6.50 -7.69 -21.39
CA ILE A 31 -5.97 -8.94 -22.00
C ILE A 31 -4.91 -8.59 -23.04
N VAL A 32 -5.24 -7.70 -23.99
CA VAL A 32 -4.29 -7.27 -25.05
C VAL A 32 -3.02 -6.68 -24.45
N ARG A 33 -3.16 -5.84 -23.42
CA ARG A 33 -2.03 -5.28 -22.69
C ARG A 33 -1.14 -6.36 -22.09
N LYS A 34 -1.74 -7.35 -21.40
CA LYS A 34 -0.99 -8.45 -20.77
C LYS A 34 -0.31 -9.35 -21.79
N ILE A 35 -0.94 -9.62 -22.92
CA ILE A 35 -0.33 -10.39 -24.01
C ILE A 35 0.85 -9.61 -24.62
N ARG A 36 0.71 -8.30 -24.81
CA ARG A 36 1.73 -7.48 -25.48
C ARG A 36 2.90 -7.09 -24.59
N TYR A 37 2.65 -6.83 -23.30
CA TYR A 37 3.64 -6.28 -22.37
C TYR A 37 3.96 -7.22 -21.19
N GLY A 38 3.34 -8.39 -21.12
CA GLY A 38 3.47 -9.32 -20.01
C GLY A 38 2.65 -8.92 -18.78
N GLU A 39 2.73 -9.75 -17.76
CA GLU A 39 2.17 -9.43 -16.44
C GLU A 39 3.06 -8.43 -15.70
N SER A 40 2.47 -7.70 -14.75
CA SER A 40 3.15 -6.77 -13.86
C SER A 40 4.39 -7.37 -13.20
N GLY A 41 5.39 -6.54 -13.00
CA GLY A 41 6.74 -6.93 -12.62
C GLY A 41 6.82 -7.73 -11.33
N ARG A 42 7.60 -8.81 -11.38
CA ARG A 42 8.12 -9.49 -10.21
C ARG A 42 9.38 -8.76 -9.78
N LEU A 43 9.38 -8.21 -8.58
CA LEU A 43 10.53 -7.51 -8.02
C LEU A 43 11.14 -8.36 -6.90
N PRO A 44 12.34 -8.92 -7.09
CA PRO A 44 13.08 -9.54 -6.02
C PRO A 44 13.42 -8.49 -4.95
N ILE A 45 13.54 -8.93 -3.70
CA ILE A 45 13.73 -8.00 -2.57
C ILE A 45 15.06 -7.28 -2.67
N GLU A 46 16.10 -7.94 -3.21
CA GLU A 46 17.42 -7.36 -3.43
C GLU A 46 17.35 -6.13 -4.35
N ARG A 47 16.41 -6.13 -5.30
CA ARG A 47 16.21 -4.97 -6.17
C ARG A 47 15.59 -3.80 -5.41
N LEU A 48 14.71 -4.05 -4.46
CA LEU A 48 14.18 -3.00 -3.58
C LEU A 48 15.27 -2.46 -2.65
N ASP A 49 16.17 -3.32 -2.20
CA ASP A 49 17.30 -2.98 -1.32
C ASP A 49 18.43 -2.25 -2.06
N SER A 50 18.46 -2.28 -3.41
CA SER A 50 19.48 -1.58 -4.21
C SER A 50 19.35 -0.05 -4.16
N VAL A 51 18.17 0.47 -3.74
CA VAL A 51 17.92 1.90 -3.60
C VAL A 51 18.15 2.32 -2.14
N PRO A 52 18.90 3.39 -1.86
CA PRO A 52 19.08 3.88 -0.50
C PRO A 52 17.76 4.20 0.17
N SER A 53 17.65 3.90 1.45
CA SER A 53 16.45 4.18 2.25
C SER A 53 16.27 5.69 2.43
N LYS A 54 15.12 6.22 2.04
CA LYS A 54 14.70 7.60 2.24
C LYS A 54 13.86 7.68 3.51
N LEU A 55 13.83 8.86 4.12
CA LEU A 55 12.96 9.11 5.26
C LEU A 55 11.49 9.20 4.80
N LEU A 56 10.61 8.39 5.38
CA LEU A 56 9.20 8.28 4.98
C LEU A 56 8.28 8.64 6.16
N ALA A 57 7.13 9.27 5.86
CA ALA A 57 6.08 9.51 6.83
C ALA A 57 4.86 8.62 6.53
N VAL A 58 4.26 8.07 7.58
CA VAL A 58 2.98 7.36 7.51
C VAL A 58 1.94 8.15 8.29
N ILE A 59 0.78 8.37 7.70
CA ILE A 59 -0.32 9.12 8.31
C ILE A 59 -1.48 8.17 8.62
N VAL A 60 -1.98 8.23 9.84
CA VAL A 60 -3.17 7.51 10.28
C VAL A 60 -4.13 8.47 10.97
N ALA A 61 -5.34 8.62 10.42
CA ALA A 61 -6.38 9.42 11.04
C ALA A 61 -7.29 8.53 11.91
N ALA A 62 -7.45 8.86 13.20
CA ALA A 62 -8.17 8.05 14.17
C ALA A 62 -9.32 8.84 14.83
N TRP A 63 -10.52 8.22 14.90
CA TRP A 63 -11.70 8.72 15.59
C TRP A 63 -12.48 7.58 16.20
N HIS A 64 -12.50 7.47 17.55
CA HIS A 64 -13.06 6.35 18.31
C HIS A 64 -12.45 5.00 17.92
N GLU A 65 -11.11 4.94 17.84
CA GLU A 65 -10.35 3.75 17.40
C GLU A 65 -9.53 3.11 18.55
N ASP A 66 -9.85 3.43 19.81
CA ASP A 66 -9.17 2.93 21.02
C ASP A 66 -9.02 1.41 21.06
N ASN A 67 -9.98 0.68 20.48
CA ASN A 67 -10.01 -0.79 20.48
C ASN A 67 -9.12 -1.44 19.38
N VAL A 68 -8.66 -0.67 18.39
CA VAL A 68 -8.00 -1.20 17.18
C VAL A 68 -6.62 -0.61 16.98
N ILE A 69 -6.46 0.70 17.18
CA ILE A 69 -5.28 1.46 16.78
C ILE A 69 -3.98 0.90 17.37
N GLU A 70 -3.98 0.52 18.65
CA GLU A 70 -2.79 0.04 19.33
C GLU A 70 -2.25 -1.26 18.70
N SER A 71 -3.13 -2.24 18.49
CA SER A 71 -2.76 -3.53 17.91
C SER A 71 -2.34 -3.43 16.43
N VAL A 72 -2.93 -2.50 15.67
CA VAL A 72 -2.61 -2.29 14.26
C VAL A 72 -1.25 -1.61 14.10
N ILE A 73 -1.00 -0.55 14.85
CA ILE A 73 0.29 0.17 14.79
C ILE A 73 1.42 -0.70 15.32
N GLU A 74 1.22 -1.44 16.42
CA GLU A 74 2.21 -2.41 16.91
C GLU A 74 2.53 -3.48 15.85
N ASN A 75 1.51 -4.00 15.17
CA ASN A 75 1.71 -4.95 14.08
C ASN A 75 2.49 -4.32 12.93
N MET A 76 2.13 -3.12 12.49
CA MET A 76 2.83 -2.41 11.41
C MET A 76 4.31 -2.24 11.75
N ILE A 77 4.64 -1.70 12.93
CA ILE A 77 6.03 -1.45 13.36
C ILE A 77 6.82 -2.76 13.48
N SER A 78 6.16 -3.84 13.88
CA SER A 78 6.81 -5.14 14.06
C SER A 78 6.93 -5.97 12.79
N SER A 79 6.16 -5.67 11.75
CA SER A 79 6.14 -6.46 10.52
C SER A 79 6.83 -5.78 9.33
N VAL A 80 6.84 -4.44 9.29
CA VAL A 80 7.41 -3.68 8.19
C VAL A 80 8.91 -3.89 8.09
N GLN A 81 9.37 -4.29 6.91
CA GLN A 81 10.78 -4.54 6.59
C GLN A 81 11.47 -3.26 6.09
N TYR A 82 11.53 -2.27 6.98
CA TYR A 82 12.20 -0.99 6.75
C TYR A 82 12.84 -0.55 8.06
N SER A 83 13.97 0.16 8.02
CA SER A 83 14.62 0.62 9.27
C SER A 83 13.68 1.53 10.05
N ARG A 84 13.53 1.28 11.35
CA ARG A 84 12.62 2.06 12.22
C ARG A 84 12.99 3.53 12.30
N SER A 85 14.24 3.85 12.16
CA SER A 85 14.73 5.23 12.14
C SER A 85 14.47 5.96 10.82
N MET A 86 14.08 5.23 9.76
CA MET A 86 13.86 5.78 8.43
C MET A 86 12.38 5.96 8.10
N TYR A 87 11.48 5.79 9.06
CA TYR A 87 10.08 6.17 8.90
C TYR A 87 9.46 6.63 10.22
N HIS A 88 8.50 7.54 10.14
CA HIS A 88 7.74 8.06 11.26
C HIS A 88 6.25 7.92 11.02
N VAL A 89 5.51 7.58 12.07
CA VAL A 89 4.05 7.39 12.03
C VAL A 89 3.37 8.52 12.77
N PHE A 90 2.57 9.31 12.07
CA PHE A 90 1.82 10.42 12.62
C PHE A 90 0.34 10.03 12.75
N ILE A 91 -0.15 10.00 13.99
CA ILE A 91 -1.53 9.56 14.28
C ILE A 91 -2.35 10.77 14.72
N GLY A 92 -3.33 11.14 13.89
CA GLY A 92 -4.25 12.23 14.18
C GLY A 92 -5.41 11.80 15.06
N VAL A 93 -5.56 12.45 16.21
CA VAL A 93 -6.61 12.20 17.21
C VAL A 93 -7.40 13.47 17.51
N TYR A 94 -8.57 13.35 18.10
CA TYR A 94 -9.42 14.49 18.44
C TYR A 94 -9.38 14.80 19.94
N PRO A 95 -9.40 16.09 20.35
CA PRO A 95 -9.29 16.48 21.75
C PRO A 95 -10.44 15.99 22.65
N ASN A 96 -11.58 15.64 22.07
CA ASN A 96 -12.73 15.09 22.77
C ASN A 96 -12.84 13.56 22.69
N ASP A 97 -11.76 12.85 22.33
CA ASP A 97 -11.69 11.39 22.27
C ASP A 97 -10.54 10.87 23.14
N GLU A 98 -10.74 10.97 24.45
CA GLU A 98 -9.73 10.60 25.45
C GLU A 98 -9.29 9.13 25.36
N ALA A 99 -10.19 8.22 24.98
CA ALA A 99 -9.87 6.80 24.88
C ALA A 99 -8.82 6.54 23.78
N THR A 100 -9.04 7.10 22.57
CA THR A 100 -8.08 7.00 21.47
C THR A 100 -6.78 7.76 21.76
N ILE A 101 -6.86 8.95 22.36
CA ILE A 101 -5.68 9.73 22.81
C ILE A 101 -4.79 8.88 23.74
N ASN A 102 -5.38 8.22 24.73
CA ASN A 102 -4.64 7.41 25.70
C ASN A 102 -4.01 6.17 25.04
N ALA A 103 -4.69 5.55 24.09
CA ALA A 103 -4.13 4.44 23.31
C ALA A 103 -2.90 4.88 22.49
N VAL A 104 -3.02 6.01 21.78
CA VAL A 104 -1.90 6.57 20.99
C VAL A 104 -0.76 7.07 21.88
N LYS A 105 -1.05 7.63 23.05
CA LYS A 105 -0.02 8.02 24.04
C LYS A 105 0.82 6.83 24.50
N ARG A 106 0.22 5.65 24.71
CA ARG A 106 0.97 4.44 25.04
C ARG A 106 1.90 4.00 23.90
N LEU A 107 1.44 4.13 22.65
CA LEU A 107 2.26 3.86 21.47
C LEU A 107 3.45 4.82 21.35
N GLU A 108 3.22 6.12 21.55
CA GLU A 108 4.24 7.16 21.54
C GLU A 108 5.32 6.94 22.62
N GLN A 109 4.92 6.44 23.80
CA GLN A 109 5.86 6.06 24.87
C GLN A 109 6.65 4.78 24.55
N LYS A 110 6.10 3.88 23.73
CA LYS A 110 6.72 2.60 23.38
C LYS A 110 7.62 2.67 22.15
N PHE A 111 7.33 3.58 21.22
CA PHE A 111 8.02 3.69 19.95
C PHE A 111 8.40 5.14 19.65
N GLU A 112 9.70 5.39 19.54
CA GLU A 112 10.25 6.74 19.27
C GLU A 112 9.80 7.33 17.93
N ASN A 113 9.46 6.49 16.97
CA ASN A 113 9.02 6.90 15.65
C ASN A 113 7.49 7.03 15.50
N VAL A 114 6.74 7.05 16.60
CA VAL A 114 5.29 7.28 16.63
C VAL A 114 5.00 8.64 17.25
N HIS A 115 4.20 9.44 16.56
CA HIS A 115 3.87 10.82 16.98
C HIS A 115 2.36 11.01 17.01
N ARG A 116 1.87 11.50 18.12
CA ARG A 116 0.48 11.86 18.31
C ARG A 116 0.23 13.30 17.86
N VAL A 117 -0.70 13.49 16.94
CA VAL A 117 -1.14 14.80 16.47
C VAL A 117 -2.57 15.05 16.94
N VAL A 118 -2.75 16.01 17.85
CA VAL A 118 -4.10 16.38 18.32
C VAL A 118 -4.71 17.39 17.35
N ASN A 119 -5.92 17.11 16.87
CA ASN A 119 -6.62 18.05 15.99
C ASN A 119 -7.01 19.32 16.74
N VAL A 120 -7.01 20.45 16.02
CA VAL A 120 -7.37 21.77 16.59
C VAL A 120 -8.83 21.83 17.00
N CYS A 121 -9.72 21.22 16.19
CA CYS A 121 -11.16 21.20 16.47
C CYS A 121 -11.59 19.89 17.13
N PRO A 122 -12.56 19.94 18.08
CA PRO A 122 -13.18 18.73 18.61
C PRO A 122 -13.94 18.00 17.50
N GLY A 123 -13.87 16.66 17.57
CA GLY A 123 -14.56 15.78 16.62
C GLY A 123 -16.05 15.62 16.87
N PRO A 124 -16.76 15.05 15.86
CA PRO A 124 -16.24 14.66 14.57
C PRO A 124 -16.17 15.82 13.58
N THR A 125 -15.02 16.01 12.95
CA THR A 125 -14.86 16.80 11.71
C THR A 125 -14.95 15.85 10.51
N CYS A 126 -14.34 16.17 9.36
CA CYS A 126 -14.15 15.20 8.27
C CYS A 126 -12.75 14.57 8.33
N LYS A 127 -12.57 13.41 7.66
CA LYS A 127 -11.26 12.73 7.59
C LYS A 127 -10.20 13.64 6.96
N ALA A 128 -10.56 14.40 5.92
CA ALA A 128 -9.68 15.38 5.28
C ALA A 128 -9.11 16.42 6.23
N ASP A 129 -9.95 17.01 7.10
CA ASP A 129 -9.53 18.00 8.10
C ASP A 129 -8.48 17.43 9.05
N ASN A 130 -8.66 16.19 9.52
CA ASN A 130 -7.69 15.52 10.39
C ASN A 130 -6.36 15.27 9.64
N ILE A 131 -6.41 14.72 8.42
CA ILE A 131 -5.20 14.47 7.62
C ILE A 131 -4.48 15.78 7.28
N ASN A 132 -5.19 16.84 6.89
CA ASN A 132 -4.60 18.15 6.63
C ASN A 132 -3.89 18.71 7.86
N ASN A 133 -4.49 18.54 9.06
CA ASN A 133 -3.85 18.92 10.31
C ASN A 133 -2.59 18.10 10.59
N ILE A 134 -2.59 16.79 10.29
CA ILE A 134 -1.37 15.96 10.41
C ILE A 134 -0.29 16.46 9.46
N ILE A 135 -0.62 16.76 8.20
CA ILE A 135 0.35 17.25 7.20
C ILE A 135 0.97 18.57 7.67
N LYS A 136 0.19 19.47 8.24
CA LYS A 136 0.70 20.71 8.83
C LYS A 136 1.70 20.44 9.96
N ASN A 137 1.40 19.48 10.83
CA ASN A 137 2.32 19.07 11.91
C ASN A 137 3.58 18.39 11.37
N ILE A 138 3.48 17.59 10.28
CA ILE A 138 4.65 17.01 9.61
C ILE A 138 5.57 18.11 9.09
N LYS A 139 5.06 19.15 8.44
CA LYS A 139 5.87 20.28 7.95
C LYS A 139 6.54 21.03 9.10
N GLN A 140 5.85 21.20 10.23
CA GLN A 140 6.46 21.77 11.45
C GLN A 140 7.57 20.88 11.99
N PHE A 141 7.33 19.57 12.09
CA PHE A 141 8.32 18.57 12.53
C PHE A 141 9.56 18.57 11.62
N GLU A 142 9.38 18.62 10.30
CA GLU A 142 10.48 18.75 9.34
C GLU A 142 11.31 20.02 9.57
N SER A 143 10.63 21.15 9.86
CA SER A 143 11.30 22.42 10.14
C SER A 143 12.10 22.38 11.46
N GLU A 144 11.53 21.81 12.53
CA GLU A 144 12.14 21.70 13.85
C GLU A 144 13.39 20.80 13.84
N HIS A 145 13.31 19.67 13.10
CA HIS A 145 14.40 18.70 13.02
C HIS A 145 15.33 18.91 11.82
N GLN A 146 15.01 19.86 10.94
CA GLN A 146 15.68 20.10 9.66
C GLN A 146 15.71 18.85 8.75
N TRP A 147 14.70 18.01 8.89
CA TRP A 147 14.50 16.81 8.09
C TRP A 147 13.55 17.06 6.91
N ARG A 148 13.49 16.10 6.01
CA ARG A 148 12.52 16.11 4.91
C ARG A 148 12.09 14.68 4.60
N PHE A 149 10.81 14.42 4.71
CA PHE A 149 10.24 13.16 4.29
C PHE A 149 10.15 13.09 2.77
N ALA A 150 10.58 11.98 2.17
CA ALA A 150 10.48 11.79 0.72
C ALA A 150 9.02 11.61 0.27
N SER A 151 8.19 11.05 1.14
CA SER A 151 6.75 10.90 0.91
C SER A 151 5.96 10.83 2.20
N ILE A 152 4.65 11.04 2.07
CA ILE A 152 3.65 10.68 3.06
C ILE A 152 2.78 9.55 2.53
N THR A 153 2.52 8.52 3.34
CA THR A 153 1.62 7.40 3.01
C THR A 153 0.42 7.42 3.94
N ILE A 154 -0.78 7.44 3.38
CA ILE A 154 -2.04 7.50 4.13
C ILE A 154 -2.59 6.10 4.32
N HIS A 155 -2.90 5.74 5.59
CA HIS A 155 -3.58 4.51 5.98
C HIS A 155 -4.81 4.79 6.85
N ASP A 156 -5.75 3.86 6.81
CA ASP A 156 -6.84 3.81 7.76
C ASP A 156 -6.38 3.11 9.06
N SER A 157 -7.05 3.39 10.17
CA SER A 157 -6.69 2.89 11.51
C SER A 157 -6.81 1.37 11.66
N GLU A 158 -7.52 0.69 10.75
CA GLU A 158 -7.70 -0.76 10.73
C GLU A 158 -6.85 -1.50 9.68
N ASP A 159 -5.97 -0.80 8.99
CA ASP A 159 -5.21 -1.39 7.88
C ASP A 159 -4.06 -2.27 8.34
N VAL A 160 -3.94 -3.40 7.67
CA VAL A 160 -2.78 -4.28 7.79
C VAL A 160 -1.82 -3.99 6.64
N VAL A 161 -0.74 -3.30 6.98
CA VAL A 161 0.29 -2.87 6.02
C VAL A 161 1.15 -4.05 5.60
N HIS A 162 1.49 -4.13 4.31
CA HIS A 162 2.35 -5.20 3.81
C HIS A 162 3.80 -5.00 4.31
N PRO A 163 4.55 -6.06 4.70
CA PRO A 163 5.92 -5.91 5.21
C PRO A 163 6.86 -5.13 4.29
N TYR A 164 6.72 -5.26 2.99
CA TYR A 164 7.57 -4.60 1.99
C TYR A 164 6.96 -3.33 1.38
N GLU A 165 5.88 -2.79 1.95
CA GLU A 165 5.20 -1.62 1.39
C GLU A 165 6.10 -0.38 1.40
N LEU A 166 6.76 -0.08 2.54
CA LEU A 166 7.66 1.08 2.62
C LEU A 166 8.90 0.91 1.72
N LYS A 167 9.44 -0.30 1.56
CA LYS A 167 10.52 -0.56 0.60
C LYS A 167 10.07 -0.35 -0.84
N MET A 168 8.87 -0.81 -1.17
CA MET A 168 8.27 -0.61 -2.50
C MET A 168 8.03 0.88 -2.76
N THR A 169 7.49 1.60 -1.77
CA THR A 169 7.31 3.06 -1.84
C THR A 169 8.65 3.74 -2.10
N ASN A 170 9.68 3.43 -1.30
CA ASN A 170 11.02 3.98 -1.47
C ASN A 170 11.58 3.76 -2.87
N TYR A 171 11.39 2.56 -3.43
CA TYR A 171 11.89 2.19 -4.75
C TYR A 171 11.14 2.91 -5.88
N LEU A 172 9.81 3.03 -5.80
CA LEU A 172 8.98 3.58 -6.87
C LEU A 172 8.92 5.11 -6.90
N LEU A 173 9.21 5.78 -5.78
CA LEU A 173 9.19 7.25 -5.70
C LEU A 173 10.17 7.97 -6.63
N ASP A 174 11.20 7.29 -7.11
CA ASP A 174 12.11 7.87 -8.09
C ASP A 174 11.49 8.01 -9.49
N SER A 175 10.39 7.30 -9.74
CA SER A 175 9.73 7.27 -11.06
C SER A 175 8.31 7.86 -11.05
N TYR A 176 7.67 7.92 -9.88
CA TYR A 176 6.27 8.31 -9.77
C TYR A 176 6.03 9.30 -8.63
N ASP A 177 5.09 10.23 -8.85
CA ASP A 177 4.73 11.24 -7.85
C ASP A 177 3.74 10.68 -6.81
N VAL A 178 2.91 9.74 -7.23
CA VAL A 178 1.84 9.13 -6.43
C VAL A 178 1.81 7.63 -6.63
N LEU A 179 1.67 6.88 -5.53
CA LEU A 179 1.52 5.43 -5.55
C LEU A 179 0.19 5.06 -4.90
N GLN A 180 -0.60 4.23 -5.56
CA GLN A 180 -1.77 3.59 -4.95
C GLN A 180 -1.55 2.09 -4.87
N PHE A 181 -1.43 1.58 -3.65
CA PHE A 181 -1.36 0.14 -3.40
C PHE A 181 -2.75 -0.49 -3.52
N PRO A 182 -2.86 -1.74 -4.01
CA PRO A 182 -4.12 -2.44 -4.03
C PRO A 182 -4.69 -2.60 -2.61
N VAL A 183 -5.99 -2.40 -2.47
CA VAL A 183 -6.69 -2.69 -1.22
C VAL A 183 -7.37 -4.05 -1.35
N ILE A 184 -7.04 -4.96 -0.43
CA ILE A 184 -7.56 -6.33 -0.41
C ILE A 184 -8.45 -6.50 0.82
N PRO A 185 -9.78 -6.60 0.64
CA PRO A 185 -10.69 -6.92 1.73
C PRO A 185 -10.33 -8.24 2.42
N LEU A 186 -10.15 -8.20 3.74
CA LEU A 186 -9.91 -9.40 4.55
C LEU A 186 -11.20 -10.19 4.65
N GLN A 187 -11.20 -11.42 4.11
CA GLN A 187 -12.36 -12.30 4.14
C GLN A 187 -12.06 -13.57 4.94
N LYS A 188 -13.11 -14.12 5.56
CA LYS A 188 -13.07 -15.44 6.19
C LYS A 188 -13.64 -16.47 5.21
N MET A 189 -12.98 -17.59 5.04
CA MET A 189 -13.54 -18.70 4.27
C MET A 189 -14.78 -19.24 4.97
N PRO A 190 -15.93 -19.40 4.27
CA PRO A 190 -17.14 -19.94 4.88
C PRO A 190 -16.90 -21.39 5.31
N LYS A 191 -17.28 -21.70 6.55
CA LYS A 191 -17.34 -23.08 7.04
C LYS A 191 -18.73 -23.66 6.69
N PHE A 192 -18.85 -24.99 6.62
CA PHE A 192 -20.12 -25.66 6.26
C PHE A 192 -21.31 -25.16 7.08
N MET A 193 -21.14 -25.01 8.40
CA MET A 193 -22.18 -24.52 9.33
C MET A 193 -22.42 -22.99 9.24
N SER A 194 -21.59 -22.24 8.51
CA SER A 194 -21.62 -20.78 8.44
C SER A 194 -21.41 -20.24 7.03
N ILE A 195 -21.93 -20.99 6.05
CA ILE A 195 -21.69 -20.72 4.60
C ILE A 195 -22.07 -19.29 4.21
N PHE A 196 -23.13 -18.76 4.82
CA PHE A 196 -23.65 -17.43 4.54
C PHE A 196 -23.02 -16.29 5.35
N ASN A 197 -22.17 -16.61 6.36
CA ASN A 197 -21.58 -15.59 7.24
C ASN A 197 -20.59 -14.65 6.56
N ASN A 198 -20.18 -14.94 5.34
CA ASN A 198 -19.18 -14.16 4.60
C ASN A 198 -19.74 -13.50 3.33
N ILE A 199 -21.06 -13.51 3.13
CA ILE A 199 -21.67 -13.02 1.87
C ILE A 199 -21.33 -11.54 1.65
N THR A 200 -21.55 -10.68 2.63
CA THR A 200 -21.35 -9.22 2.46
C THR A 200 -19.89 -8.87 2.21
N VAL A 201 -18.98 -9.35 3.08
CA VAL A 201 -17.52 -9.12 2.87
C VAL A 201 -17.05 -9.75 1.55
N GLY A 202 -17.60 -10.90 1.20
CA GLY A 202 -17.32 -11.57 -0.05
C GLY A 202 -17.65 -10.74 -1.29
N THR A 203 -18.75 -9.96 -1.27
CA THR A 203 -19.08 -9.06 -2.39
C THR A 203 -18.05 -7.95 -2.55
N TYR A 204 -17.52 -7.40 -1.45
CA TYR A 204 -16.42 -6.43 -1.49
C TYR A 204 -15.14 -7.06 -2.04
N ALA A 205 -14.77 -8.25 -1.56
CA ALA A 205 -13.58 -8.94 -2.03
C ALA A 205 -13.61 -9.18 -3.54
N ASP A 206 -14.75 -9.57 -4.08
CA ASP A 206 -14.93 -9.79 -5.51
C ASP A 206 -14.82 -8.49 -6.30
N GLU A 207 -15.48 -7.43 -5.84
CA GLU A 207 -15.50 -6.12 -6.49
C GLU A 207 -14.10 -5.47 -6.49
N PHE A 208 -13.42 -5.50 -5.35
CA PHE A 208 -12.06 -4.96 -5.25
C PHE A 208 -11.05 -5.77 -6.05
N ALA A 209 -11.14 -7.11 -6.04
CA ALA A 209 -10.29 -7.95 -6.88
C ALA A 209 -10.47 -7.62 -8.37
N GLU A 210 -11.71 -7.51 -8.83
CA GLU A 210 -12.01 -7.18 -10.22
C GLU A 210 -11.51 -5.77 -10.58
N ASN A 211 -11.74 -4.78 -9.74
CA ASN A 211 -11.35 -3.39 -10.00
C ASN A 211 -9.84 -3.22 -9.98
N HIS A 212 -9.15 -3.72 -8.94
CA HIS A 212 -7.72 -3.51 -8.75
C HIS A 212 -6.87 -4.36 -9.70
N PHE A 213 -7.27 -5.60 -9.99
CA PHE A 213 -6.48 -6.47 -10.86
C PHE A 213 -6.50 -6.05 -12.34
N LYS A 214 -7.62 -5.53 -12.84
CA LYS A 214 -7.80 -5.21 -14.26
C LYS A 214 -8.01 -3.73 -14.54
N THR A 215 -8.93 -3.09 -13.81
CA THR A 215 -9.37 -1.74 -14.17
C THR A 215 -8.32 -0.69 -13.86
N MET A 216 -7.69 -0.73 -12.69
CA MET A 216 -6.73 0.29 -12.27
C MET A 216 -5.46 0.27 -13.13
N GLY A 217 -4.86 -0.90 -13.34
CA GLY A 217 -3.70 -1.01 -14.23
C GLY A 217 -4.00 -0.68 -15.69
N SER A 218 -5.26 -0.88 -16.14
CA SER A 218 -5.67 -0.45 -17.48
C SER A 218 -5.85 1.07 -17.56
N ARG A 219 -6.40 1.70 -16.51
CA ARG A 219 -6.49 3.17 -16.42
C ARG A 219 -5.12 3.83 -16.51
N GLU A 220 -4.17 3.35 -15.72
CA GLU A 220 -2.79 3.83 -15.76
C GLU A 220 -2.17 3.67 -17.15
N ALA A 221 -2.26 2.48 -17.75
CA ALA A 221 -1.70 2.21 -19.07
C ALA A 221 -2.29 3.08 -20.20
N MET A 222 -3.51 3.59 -20.01
CA MET A 222 -4.17 4.52 -20.92
C MET A 222 -3.98 5.99 -20.53
N SER A 223 -3.17 6.28 -19.52
CA SER A 223 -3.04 7.63 -18.93
C SER A 223 -4.39 8.22 -18.51
N ALA A 224 -5.30 7.38 -18.04
CA ALA A 224 -6.57 7.78 -17.46
C ALA A 224 -6.41 8.06 -15.95
N VAL A 225 -7.41 8.66 -15.34
CA VAL A 225 -7.39 8.95 -13.90
C VAL A 225 -7.40 7.64 -13.10
N VAL A 226 -6.37 7.44 -12.27
CA VAL A 226 -6.29 6.35 -11.29
C VAL A 226 -6.78 6.91 -9.94
N PRO A 227 -7.99 6.54 -9.49
CA PRO A 227 -8.51 7.06 -8.23
C PRO A 227 -7.82 6.43 -7.03
N SER A 228 -7.64 7.21 -5.97
CA SER A 228 -7.25 6.70 -4.66
C SER A 228 -8.39 5.90 -4.03
N ALA A 229 -8.02 4.89 -3.26
CA ALA A 229 -8.93 4.12 -2.41
C ALA A 229 -9.01 4.65 -0.98
N GLY A 230 -8.39 5.81 -0.70
CA GLY A 230 -8.38 6.45 0.62
C GLY A 230 -7.40 5.84 1.62
N THR A 231 -6.71 4.77 1.23
CA THR A 231 -5.70 4.07 2.03
C THR A 231 -4.67 3.40 1.14
N GLY A 232 -3.47 3.09 1.69
CA GLY A 232 -2.36 2.59 0.88
C GLY A 232 -1.99 3.58 -0.23
N TYR A 233 -2.02 4.87 0.09
CA TYR A 233 -1.86 5.97 -0.86
C TYR A 233 -0.65 6.82 -0.49
N ALA A 234 0.43 6.65 -1.22
CA ALA A 234 1.67 7.38 -0.98
C ALA A 234 1.80 8.55 -1.95
N ILE A 235 2.19 9.70 -1.42
CA ILE A 235 2.30 10.99 -2.13
C ILE A 235 3.72 11.50 -1.92
N SER A 236 4.42 11.84 -3.01
CA SER A 236 5.76 12.41 -2.95
C SER A 236 5.77 13.80 -2.31
N HIS A 237 6.88 14.18 -1.72
CA HIS A 237 7.05 15.52 -1.14
C HIS A 237 6.90 16.64 -2.18
N ALA A 238 7.18 16.37 -3.45
CA ALA A 238 7.01 17.34 -4.53
C ALA A 238 5.56 17.85 -4.64
N ILE A 239 4.58 17.00 -4.34
CA ILE A 239 3.17 17.39 -4.29
C ILE A 239 2.91 18.29 -3.08
N LEU A 240 3.50 17.99 -1.91
CA LEU A 240 3.36 18.87 -0.72
C LEU A 240 3.96 20.26 -0.97
N ASP A 241 5.08 20.33 -1.67
CA ASP A 241 5.69 21.60 -2.09
C ASP A 241 4.79 22.35 -3.07
N PHE A 242 4.16 21.63 -4.00
CA PHE A 242 3.24 22.23 -4.98
C PHE A 242 2.02 22.88 -4.31
N PHE A 243 1.44 22.23 -3.31
CA PHE A 243 0.31 22.77 -2.55
C PHE A 243 0.74 23.86 -1.55
N GLY A 244 2.00 23.87 -1.11
CA GLY A 244 2.50 24.86 -0.16
C GLY A 244 1.69 24.88 1.13
N GLU A 245 1.06 25.99 1.46
CA GLU A 245 0.21 26.15 2.66
C GLU A 245 -1.27 25.78 2.40
N GLU A 246 -1.66 25.53 1.15
CA GLU A 246 -3.01 25.11 0.82
C GLU A 246 -3.29 23.69 1.34
N PRO A 247 -4.52 23.40 1.81
CA PRO A 247 -4.90 22.07 2.21
C PRO A 247 -4.75 21.06 1.07
N LEU A 248 -4.09 19.94 1.32
CA LEU A 248 -3.91 18.88 0.32
C LEU A 248 -5.24 18.18 0.00
N LEU A 249 -5.98 17.80 1.03
CA LEU A 249 -7.25 17.09 0.85
C LEU A 249 -8.42 18.06 0.88
N PRO A 250 -9.33 18.00 -0.11
CA PRO A 250 -10.53 18.82 -0.13
C PRO A 250 -11.53 18.38 0.96
N GLU A 251 -12.06 19.34 1.72
CA GLU A 251 -12.97 19.10 2.86
C GLU A 251 -14.46 19.18 2.47
N ASP A 252 -14.76 19.46 1.20
CA ASP A 252 -16.12 19.70 0.70
C ASP A 252 -16.80 18.46 0.12
N THR A 253 -16.18 17.29 0.22
CA THR A 253 -16.69 16.00 -0.30
C THR A 253 -16.57 14.89 0.72
N LEU A 254 -17.40 13.86 0.57
CA LEU A 254 -17.35 12.61 1.35
C LEU A 254 -16.28 11.62 0.86
N THR A 255 -15.67 11.89 -0.29
CA THR A 255 -14.60 11.11 -0.92
C THR A 255 -13.49 12.06 -1.34
N GLU A 256 -12.82 12.60 -0.35
CA GLU A 256 -11.69 13.52 -0.47
C GLU A 256 -10.53 12.93 -1.27
N ASP A 257 -10.33 11.62 -1.12
CA ASP A 257 -9.35 10.78 -1.79
C ASP A 257 -9.56 10.74 -3.31
N TYR A 258 -10.78 10.44 -3.74
CA TYR A 258 -11.14 10.44 -5.17
C TYR A 258 -10.98 11.85 -5.77
N LYS A 259 -11.45 12.88 -5.05
CA LYS A 259 -11.37 14.26 -5.53
C LYS A 259 -9.92 14.74 -5.63
N LEU A 260 -9.08 14.39 -4.64
CA LEU A 260 -7.63 14.65 -4.69
C LEU A 260 -7.00 14.00 -5.92
N SER A 261 -7.29 12.72 -6.19
CA SER A 261 -6.75 12.01 -7.36
C SER A 261 -7.11 12.71 -8.68
N LEU A 262 -8.33 13.23 -8.79
CA LEU A 262 -8.76 13.99 -9.95
C LEU A 262 -8.00 15.34 -10.06
N ILE A 263 -7.78 16.02 -8.94
CA ILE A 263 -7.00 17.28 -8.90
C ILE A 263 -5.57 17.02 -9.35
N LEU A 264 -4.92 15.99 -8.79
CA LEU A 264 -3.54 15.64 -9.13
C LEU A 264 -3.38 15.25 -10.61
N ALA A 265 -4.32 14.45 -11.14
CA ALA A 265 -4.33 14.11 -12.56
C ALA A 265 -4.48 15.35 -13.47
N LYS A 266 -5.35 16.30 -13.12
CA LYS A 266 -5.50 17.58 -13.83
C LYS A 266 -4.24 18.44 -13.76
N LYS A 267 -3.43 18.30 -12.72
CA LYS A 267 -2.14 19.00 -12.55
C LYS A 267 -0.97 18.28 -13.22
N GLY A 268 -1.22 17.10 -13.78
CA GLY A 268 -0.23 16.34 -14.54
C GLY A 268 0.72 15.48 -13.68
N PHE A 269 0.39 15.25 -12.40
CA PHE A 269 1.15 14.34 -11.56
C PHE A 269 0.93 12.89 -11.98
N ASN A 270 2.00 12.11 -11.99
CA ASN A 270 1.99 10.71 -12.39
C ASN A 270 1.56 9.82 -11.22
N THR A 271 0.45 9.10 -11.39
CA THR A 271 -0.01 8.10 -10.44
C THR A 271 0.28 6.70 -10.95
N HIS A 272 0.97 5.90 -10.13
CA HIS A 272 1.21 4.48 -10.38
C HIS A 272 0.28 3.63 -9.51
N PHE A 273 -0.39 2.67 -10.12
CA PHE A 273 -1.15 1.64 -9.41
C PHE A 273 -0.26 0.42 -9.21
N VAL A 274 0.20 0.20 -7.97
CA VAL A 274 1.23 -0.78 -7.63
C VAL A 274 0.69 -2.21 -7.78
N LEU A 275 1.05 -2.88 -8.87
CA LEU A 275 0.72 -4.29 -9.11
C LEU A 275 1.96 -5.19 -9.08
N GLU A 276 3.05 -4.68 -8.57
CA GLU A 276 4.29 -5.40 -8.37
C GLU A 276 4.13 -6.48 -7.31
N LYS A 277 4.81 -7.60 -7.55
CA LYS A 277 4.83 -8.75 -6.66
C LYS A 277 6.23 -8.92 -6.08
N VAL A 278 6.27 -9.29 -4.83
CA VAL A 278 7.50 -9.67 -4.13
C VAL A 278 7.43 -11.14 -3.69
N PRO A 279 8.57 -11.83 -3.55
CA PRO A 279 8.58 -13.15 -2.95
C PRO A 279 8.10 -13.07 -1.50
N ARG A 280 7.21 -13.96 -1.12
CA ARG A 280 6.69 -14.06 0.24
C ARG A 280 6.47 -15.51 0.64
N LEU A 281 6.86 -15.84 1.87
CA LEU A 281 6.57 -17.12 2.47
C LEU A 281 5.08 -17.18 2.84
N MET A 282 4.39 -18.19 2.31
CA MET A 282 2.97 -18.45 2.58
C MET A 282 2.80 -19.42 3.76
N ASP A 283 1.62 -19.45 4.34
CA ASP A 283 1.26 -20.33 5.48
C ASP A 283 1.57 -21.83 5.23
N ASN A 284 1.67 -22.25 3.98
CA ASN A 284 2.02 -23.63 3.58
C ASN A 284 3.53 -23.86 3.36
N HIS A 285 4.36 -22.98 3.88
CA HIS A 285 5.82 -23.00 3.75
C HIS A 285 6.35 -22.98 2.30
N THR A 286 5.57 -22.46 1.36
CA THR A 286 6.03 -22.21 -0.01
C THR A 286 6.25 -20.72 -0.25
N VAL A 287 7.34 -20.35 -0.92
CA VAL A 287 7.55 -18.97 -1.36
C VAL A 287 6.77 -18.75 -2.66
N ARG A 288 5.95 -17.71 -2.67
CA ARG A 288 5.15 -17.30 -3.82
C ARG A 288 5.29 -15.81 -4.06
N TRP A 289 5.04 -15.40 -5.28
CA TRP A 289 4.95 -14.00 -5.64
C TRP A 289 3.60 -13.44 -5.15
N ASP A 290 3.64 -12.57 -4.13
CA ASP A 290 2.46 -11.91 -3.55
C ASP A 290 2.45 -10.42 -3.92
N TYR A 291 1.25 -9.85 -4.08
CA TYR A 291 1.11 -8.41 -4.31
C TYR A 291 1.46 -7.63 -3.05
N VAL A 292 2.22 -6.55 -3.22
CA VAL A 292 2.37 -5.56 -2.16
C VAL A 292 1.06 -4.78 -2.07
N ALA A 293 0.26 -5.07 -1.07
CA ALA A 293 -1.11 -4.58 -0.96
C ALA A 293 -1.49 -4.30 0.48
N THR A 294 -2.24 -3.24 0.71
CA THR A 294 -2.89 -2.94 1.98
C THR A 294 -4.08 -3.87 2.17
N ARG A 295 -4.23 -4.48 3.33
CA ARG A 295 -5.36 -5.34 3.67
C ARG A 295 -6.21 -4.68 4.74
N SER A 296 -7.51 -4.57 4.46
CA SER A 296 -8.43 -3.82 5.31
C SER A 296 -9.70 -4.61 5.62
N PHE A 297 -10.37 -4.22 6.70
CA PHE A 297 -11.65 -4.78 7.09
C PHE A 297 -12.79 -4.04 6.41
N PHE A 298 -13.75 -4.81 5.91
CA PHE A 298 -14.93 -4.28 5.24
C PHE A 298 -16.20 -4.67 5.97
N PRO A 299 -17.29 -3.90 5.82
CA PRO A 299 -18.57 -4.18 6.44
C PRO A 299 -19.06 -5.60 6.20
N ASP A 300 -19.49 -6.27 7.26
CA ASP A 300 -20.03 -7.63 7.25
C ASP A 300 -21.57 -7.69 7.29
N THR A 301 -22.23 -6.54 7.58
CA THR A 301 -23.70 -6.45 7.59
C THR A 301 -24.24 -5.64 6.42
N PHE A 302 -25.47 -5.94 6.00
CA PHE A 302 -26.17 -5.20 4.96
C PHE A 302 -26.27 -3.70 5.27
N LYS A 303 -26.62 -3.36 6.52
CA LYS A 303 -26.83 -1.97 6.95
C LYS A 303 -25.57 -1.14 6.87
N THR A 304 -24.44 -1.68 7.35
CA THR A 304 -23.13 -1.01 7.33
C THR A 304 -22.59 -0.91 5.91
N ALA A 305 -22.75 -1.97 5.10
CA ALA A 305 -22.37 -1.98 3.70
C ALA A 305 -23.12 -0.93 2.87
N VAL A 306 -24.44 -0.87 3.00
CA VAL A 306 -25.26 0.15 2.33
C VAL A 306 -24.85 1.56 2.78
N ARG A 307 -24.56 1.78 4.08
CA ARG A 307 -24.11 3.09 4.58
C ARG A 307 -22.78 3.52 3.93
N GLN A 308 -21.80 2.63 3.89
CA GLN A 308 -20.49 2.90 3.29
C GLN A 308 -20.62 3.16 1.78
N LYS A 309 -21.30 2.28 1.05
CA LYS A 309 -21.47 2.45 -0.40
C LYS A 309 -22.33 3.67 -0.77
N THR A 310 -23.28 4.05 0.07
CA THR A 310 -24.02 5.32 -0.11
C THR A 310 -23.07 6.51 -0.06
N ARG A 311 -22.13 6.52 0.89
CA ARG A 311 -21.09 7.55 1.02
C ARG A 311 -20.22 7.61 -0.23
N TRP A 312 -19.75 6.46 -0.73
CA TRP A 312 -18.92 6.38 -1.93
C TRP A 312 -19.66 6.86 -3.18
N ILE A 313 -20.87 6.35 -3.44
CA ILE A 313 -21.65 6.75 -4.61
C ILE A 313 -21.96 8.24 -4.55
N TYR A 314 -22.39 8.76 -3.40
CA TYR A 314 -22.70 10.18 -3.25
C TYR A 314 -21.47 11.06 -3.42
N GLY A 315 -20.37 10.72 -2.74
CA GLY A 315 -19.09 11.47 -2.81
C GLY A 315 -18.51 11.49 -4.21
N ILE A 316 -18.32 10.33 -4.84
CA ILE A 316 -17.72 10.20 -6.17
C ILE A 316 -18.61 10.82 -7.24
N THR A 317 -19.91 10.42 -7.29
CA THR A 317 -20.72 10.71 -8.47
C THR A 317 -21.54 12.00 -8.40
N MET A 318 -21.65 12.61 -7.20
CA MET A 318 -22.51 13.79 -6.98
C MET A 318 -21.77 14.99 -6.38
N GLN A 319 -20.62 14.76 -5.67
CA GLN A 319 -19.85 15.84 -5.06
C GLN A 319 -18.50 16.07 -5.76
N SER A 320 -17.73 15.00 -6.05
CA SER A 320 -16.34 15.15 -6.51
C SER A 320 -16.22 15.58 -7.95
N ALA A 321 -17.17 15.21 -8.81
CA ALA A 321 -17.15 15.56 -10.23
C ALA A 321 -18.55 15.78 -10.81
N LYS A 322 -18.64 16.62 -11.85
CA LYS A 322 -19.86 16.89 -12.60
C LYS A 322 -19.78 16.28 -14.01
N PHE A 323 -20.93 15.95 -14.62
CA PHE A 323 -20.98 15.50 -16.01
C PHE A 323 -20.42 16.53 -17.00
N SER A 324 -20.56 17.84 -16.71
CA SER A 324 -19.98 18.89 -17.54
C SER A 324 -18.45 18.80 -17.63
N GLU A 325 -17.79 18.29 -16.59
CA GLU A 325 -16.33 18.15 -16.57
C GLU A 325 -15.82 17.12 -17.57
N ILE A 326 -16.65 16.14 -17.99
CA ILE A 326 -16.30 15.19 -19.05
C ILE A 326 -15.96 15.91 -20.36
N PHE A 327 -16.62 17.05 -20.62
CA PHE A 327 -16.42 17.86 -21.82
C PHE A 327 -15.41 18.98 -21.62
N GLN A 328 -15.24 19.47 -20.40
CA GLN A 328 -14.44 20.64 -20.04
C GLN A 328 -13.03 20.31 -19.55
N ALA A 329 -12.82 19.11 -18.99
CA ALA A 329 -11.53 18.69 -18.43
C ALA A 329 -10.54 18.24 -19.52
N SER A 330 -10.05 19.20 -20.32
CA SER A 330 -9.08 18.92 -21.41
C SER A 330 -7.73 18.44 -20.89
N GLU A 331 -7.38 18.77 -19.65
CA GLU A 331 -6.09 18.48 -19.01
C GLU A 331 -5.86 16.96 -18.81
N ILE A 332 -6.94 16.19 -18.62
CA ILE A 332 -6.85 14.73 -18.40
C ILE A 332 -6.96 13.89 -19.69
N GLY A 333 -7.00 14.51 -20.85
CA GLY A 333 -7.09 13.83 -22.14
C GLY A 333 -8.37 13.01 -22.32
N PHE A 334 -8.47 12.28 -23.47
CA PHE A 334 -9.67 11.50 -23.79
C PHE A 334 -9.89 10.32 -22.83
N ALA A 335 -8.84 9.54 -22.53
CA ALA A 335 -8.95 8.38 -21.66
C ALA A 335 -9.33 8.78 -20.22
N GLY A 336 -8.80 9.89 -19.71
CA GLY A 336 -9.18 10.44 -18.41
C GLY A 336 -10.65 10.85 -18.37
N ARG A 337 -11.13 11.56 -19.40
CA ARG A 337 -12.54 11.95 -19.54
C ARG A 337 -13.48 10.74 -19.66
N TYR A 338 -13.05 9.71 -20.38
CA TYR A 338 -13.82 8.47 -20.50
C TYR A 338 -13.88 7.72 -19.16
N SER A 339 -12.76 7.67 -18.40
CA SER A 339 -12.75 7.07 -17.06
C SER A 339 -13.67 7.83 -16.09
N LEU A 340 -13.69 9.17 -16.16
CA LEU A 340 -14.62 10.01 -15.40
C LEU A 340 -16.08 9.73 -15.76
N TYR A 341 -16.40 9.62 -17.05
CA TYR A 341 -17.73 9.19 -17.51
C TYR A 341 -18.14 7.86 -16.90
N LYS A 342 -17.25 6.86 -16.94
CA LYS A 342 -17.49 5.53 -16.37
C LYS A 342 -17.81 5.62 -14.86
N ASP A 343 -17.08 6.40 -14.09
CA ASP A 343 -17.32 6.58 -12.67
C ASP A 343 -18.66 7.27 -12.41
N LEU A 344 -18.95 8.33 -13.16
CA LEU A 344 -20.19 9.11 -12.98
C LEU A 344 -21.46 8.36 -13.42
N LYS A 345 -21.37 7.45 -14.38
CA LYS A 345 -22.55 6.67 -14.84
C LYS A 345 -23.00 5.64 -13.80
N ALA A 346 -22.15 5.26 -12.84
CA ALA A 346 -22.48 4.27 -11.81
C ALA A 346 -23.77 4.60 -11.06
N LYS A 347 -24.08 5.90 -10.87
CA LYS A 347 -25.34 6.37 -10.25
C LYS A 347 -26.60 6.02 -11.05
N PHE A 348 -26.48 5.64 -12.32
CA PHE A 348 -27.57 5.16 -13.15
C PHE A 348 -27.50 3.65 -13.39
N SER A 349 -26.32 3.13 -13.70
CA SER A 349 -26.12 1.72 -14.04
C SER A 349 -26.50 0.77 -12.89
N ASN A 350 -26.25 1.17 -11.64
CA ASN A 350 -26.67 0.39 -10.47
C ASN A 350 -28.20 0.25 -10.34
N LEU A 351 -28.96 1.17 -10.90
CA LEU A 351 -30.43 1.11 -10.88
C LEU A 351 -31.00 0.20 -11.99
N MET A 352 -30.21 -0.02 -13.07
CA MET A 352 -30.60 -0.91 -14.17
C MET A 352 -30.72 -2.38 -13.77
N VAL A 353 -30.15 -2.72 -12.62
CA VAL A 353 -30.31 -4.05 -12.02
C VAL A 353 -31.79 -4.39 -11.75
N LEU A 354 -32.62 -3.40 -11.38
CA LEU A 354 -34.04 -3.61 -11.09
C LEU A 354 -34.84 -4.12 -12.32
N PRO A 355 -34.84 -3.43 -13.48
CA PRO A 355 -35.49 -3.97 -14.67
C PRO A 355 -34.89 -5.32 -15.12
N GLY A 356 -33.59 -5.56 -14.92
CA GLY A 356 -32.96 -6.85 -15.17
C GLY A 356 -33.56 -7.97 -14.32
N TYR A 357 -33.78 -7.74 -13.04
CA TYR A 357 -34.43 -8.73 -12.17
C TYR A 357 -35.91 -8.95 -12.51
N LEU A 358 -36.63 -7.91 -12.95
CA LEU A 358 -37.99 -8.08 -13.43
C LEU A 358 -38.04 -8.97 -14.67
N VAL A 359 -37.13 -8.78 -15.61
CA VAL A 359 -36.98 -9.65 -16.78
C VAL A 359 -36.62 -11.10 -16.38
N PHE A 360 -35.72 -11.26 -15.42
CA PHE A 360 -35.35 -12.57 -14.90
C PHE A 360 -36.55 -13.29 -14.24
N ILE A 361 -37.31 -12.57 -13.38
CA ILE A 361 -38.51 -13.10 -12.74
C ILE A 361 -39.55 -13.48 -13.81
N TYR A 362 -39.76 -12.63 -14.82
CA TYR A 362 -40.63 -12.94 -15.93
C TYR A 362 -40.23 -14.23 -16.63
N TYR A 363 -38.94 -14.41 -16.87
CA TYR A 363 -38.42 -15.64 -17.50
C TYR A 363 -38.65 -16.87 -16.62
N ILE A 364 -38.41 -16.77 -15.31
CA ILE A 364 -38.69 -17.88 -14.39
C ILE A 364 -40.20 -18.21 -14.37
N LEU A 365 -41.08 -17.21 -14.33
CA LEU A 365 -42.51 -17.41 -14.36
C LEU A 365 -42.96 -18.07 -15.67
N SER A 366 -42.33 -17.75 -16.80
CA SER A 366 -42.63 -18.36 -18.10
C SER A 366 -42.34 -19.85 -18.17
N LEU A 367 -41.57 -20.42 -17.24
CA LEU A 367 -41.34 -21.87 -17.13
C LEU A 367 -42.52 -22.60 -16.49
N PHE A 368 -43.38 -21.90 -15.79
CA PHE A 368 -44.54 -22.46 -15.05
C PHE A 368 -45.88 -22.02 -15.62
N ILE A 369 -45.93 -20.89 -16.32
CA ILE A 369 -47.14 -20.26 -16.83
C ILE A 369 -46.90 -19.93 -18.31
N SER A 370 -47.89 -20.16 -19.17
CA SER A 370 -47.82 -19.79 -20.59
C SER A 370 -47.80 -18.28 -20.78
N LEU A 371 -46.63 -17.70 -20.80
CA LEU A 371 -46.41 -16.28 -21.06
C LEU A 371 -45.85 -16.05 -22.47
N PRO A 372 -46.12 -14.91 -23.11
CA PRO A 372 -45.51 -14.56 -24.38
C PRO A 372 -43.97 -14.56 -24.33
N TYR A 373 -43.34 -15.03 -25.39
CA TYR A 373 -41.87 -14.99 -25.46
C TYR A 373 -41.35 -13.55 -25.54
N MET A 374 -40.55 -13.14 -24.55
CA MET A 374 -39.93 -11.81 -24.51
C MET A 374 -38.82 -11.68 -25.58
N TYR A 375 -38.11 -12.77 -25.84
CA TYR A 375 -37.04 -12.87 -26.84
C TYR A 375 -37.32 -14.04 -27.80
N PRO A 376 -38.20 -13.87 -28.83
CA PRO A 376 -38.49 -14.90 -29.76
C PRO A 376 -37.26 -15.33 -30.59
N ARG A 377 -37.09 -16.62 -30.82
CA ARG A 377 -35.97 -17.13 -31.61
C ARG A 377 -36.01 -16.54 -33.04
N GLY A 378 -34.83 -16.11 -33.54
CA GLY A 378 -34.69 -15.46 -34.83
C GLY A 378 -35.07 -13.98 -34.86
N SER A 379 -35.39 -13.38 -33.71
CA SER A 379 -35.57 -11.94 -33.61
C SER A 379 -34.27 -11.22 -33.23
N PHE A 380 -34.13 -9.96 -33.61
CA PHE A 380 -32.99 -9.11 -33.21
C PHE A 380 -32.82 -9.03 -31.69
N SER A 381 -33.94 -9.00 -30.94
CA SER A 381 -33.88 -9.02 -29.46
C SER A 381 -33.33 -10.32 -28.90
N TYR A 382 -33.55 -11.45 -29.57
CA TYR A 382 -32.94 -12.74 -29.21
C TYR A 382 -31.41 -12.70 -29.40
N ASP A 383 -30.96 -12.21 -30.56
CA ASP A 383 -29.51 -12.11 -30.85
C ASP A 383 -28.81 -11.19 -29.85
N LEU A 384 -29.43 -10.05 -29.47
CA LEU A 384 -28.93 -9.18 -28.40
C LEU A 384 -28.88 -9.88 -27.05
N CYS A 385 -29.88 -10.70 -26.71
CA CYS A 385 -29.90 -11.46 -25.45
C CYS A 385 -28.79 -12.52 -25.45
N VAL A 386 -28.52 -13.20 -26.56
CA VAL A 386 -27.38 -14.12 -26.69
C VAL A 386 -26.06 -13.37 -26.53
N PHE A 387 -25.87 -12.23 -27.18
CA PHE A 387 -24.69 -11.40 -27.03
C PHE A 387 -24.46 -10.95 -25.55
N LEU A 388 -25.52 -10.49 -24.88
CA LEU A 388 -25.45 -10.14 -23.46
C LEU A 388 -25.05 -11.34 -22.61
N THR A 389 -25.59 -12.51 -22.88
CA THR A 389 -25.24 -13.72 -22.12
C THR A 389 -23.76 -14.06 -22.29
N MET A 390 -23.25 -14.01 -23.53
CA MET A 390 -21.82 -14.23 -23.79
C MET A 390 -20.94 -13.18 -23.09
N MET A 391 -21.33 -11.92 -23.13
CA MET A 391 -20.65 -10.83 -22.43
C MET A 391 -20.63 -11.07 -20.90
N MET A 392 -21.74 -11.50 -20.33
CA MET A 392 -21.82 -11.80 -18.90
C MET A 392 -20.95 -13.00 -18.51
N LEU A 393 -20.93 -14.07 -19.31
CA LEU A 393 -20.06 -15.25 -19.08
C LEU A 393 -18.59 -14.86 -19.16
N PHE A 394 -18.21 -14.08 -20.18
CA PHE A 394 -16.85 -13.56 -20.30
C PHE A 394 -16.44 -12.73 -19.07
N ARG A 395 -17.32 -11.84 -18.61
CA ARG A 395 -17.10 -11.04 -17.42
C ARG A 395 -16.92 -11.90 -16.15
N GLN A 396 -17.73 -12.99 -16.00
CA GLN A 396 -17.54 -13.92 -14.89
C GLN A 396 -16.20 -14.66 -14.96
N LEU A 397 -15.72 -15.01 -16.15
CA LEU A 397 -14.40 -15.58 -16.34
C LEU A 397 -13.31 -14.59 -15.90
N MET A 398 -13.38 -13.33 -16.32
CA MET A 398 -12.42 -12.28 -15.92
C MET A 398 -12.44 -12.03 -14.42
N ARG A 399 -13.62 -12.09 -13.78
CA ARG A 399 -13.76 -12.03 -12.33
C ARG A 399 -13.10 -13.21 -11.64
N ALA A 400 -13.30 -14.43 -12.13
CA ALA A 400 -12.67 -15.63 -11.60
C ALA A 400 -11.13 -15.52 -11.65
N VAL A 401 -10.58 -15.02 -12.76
CA VAL A 401 -9.14 -14.76 -12.91
C VAL A 401 -8.65 -13.73 -11.88
N ALA A 402 -9.36 -12.62 -11.69
CA ALA A 402 -9.00 -11.59 -10.73
C ALA A 402 -8.99 -12.12 -9.27
N ILE A 403 -10.04 -12.85 -8.89
CA ILE A 403 -10.14 -13.44 -7.53
C ILE A 403 -9.02 -14.48 -7.32
N THR A 404 -8.70 -15.30 -8.34
CA THR A 404 -7.62 -16.29 -8.24
C THR A 404 -6.28 -15.63 -7.98
N ASN A 405 -6.00 -14.50 -8.62
CA ASN A 405 -4.73 -13.78 -8.46
C ASN A 405 -4.55 -13.17 -7.07
N PHE A 406 -5.61 -12.61 -6.46
CA PHE A 406 -5.51 -12.00 -5.13
C PHE A 406 -5.73 -12.97 -3.98
N TYR A 407 -6.64 -13.94 -4.13
CA TYR A 407 -7.10 -14.79 -3.02
C TYR A 407 -6.79 -16.29 -3.23
N GLY A 408 -6.34 -16.67 -4.42
CA GLY A 408 -6.05 -18.05 -4.79
C GLY A 408 -7.30 -18.86 -5.21
N PHE A 409 -7.03 -20.08 -5.71
CA PHE A 409 -8.04 -20.94 -6.33
C PHE A 409 -9.21 -21.30 -5.38
N LYS A 410 -8.95 -21.56 -4.09
CA LYS A 410 -10.01 -21.93 -3.14
C LYS A 410 -11.06 -20.82 -3.01
N SER A 411 -10.62 -19.58 -2.90
CA SER A 411 -11.53 -18.42 -2.81
C SER A 411 -12.31 -18.20 -4.10
N MET A 412 -11.67 -18.40 -5.24
CA MET A 412 -12.32 -18.33 -6.55
C MET A 412 -13.38 -19.42 -6.70
N ALA A 413 -13.08 -20.65 -6.32
CA ALA A 413 -14.05 -21.76 -6.39
C ALA A 413 -15.31 -21.47 -5.57
N VAL A 414 -15.14 -20.92 -4.35
CA VAL A 414 -16.26 -20.50 -3.49
C VAL A 414 -17.05 -19.35 -4.10
N ALA A 415 -16.38 -18.37 -4.70
CA ALA A 415 -17.02 -17.17 -5.25
C ALA A 415 -17.70 -17.38 -6.60
N CYS A 416 -17.14 -18.24 -7.47
CA CYS A 416 -17.53 -18.34 -8.87
C CYS A 416 -18.06 -19.72 -9.31
N LEU A 417 -17.73 -20.81 -8.57
CA LEU A 417 -18.07 -22.16 -9.00
C LEU A 417 -19.07 -22.87 -8.09
N LEU A 418 -19.17 -22.49 -6.80
CA LEU A 418 -19.98 -23.22 -5.83
C LEU A 418 -21.46 -22.76 -5.87
N PRO A 419 -22.39 -23.53 -6.45
CA PRO A 419 -23.83 -23.27 -6.33
C PRO A 419 -24.31 -23.65 -4.89
N PRO A 420 -25.25 -22.93 -4.29
CA PRO A 420 -25.89 -21.70 -4.78
C PRO A 420 -25.17 -20.39 -4.42
N LEU A 421 -23.97 -20.46 -3.85
CA LEU A 421 -23.29 -19.32 -3.25
C LEU A 421 -22.95 -18.21 -4.27
N MET A 422 -22.54 -18.60 -5.48
CA MET A 422 -22.20 -17.63 -6.53
C MET A 422 -23.37 -16.72 -6.92
N PRO A 423 -24.56 -17.24 -7.31
CA PRO A 423 -25.67 -16.35 -7.65
C PRO A 423 -26.14 -15.50 -6.44
N ILE A 424 -26.13 -16.07 -5.24
CA ILE A 424 -26.50 -15.33 -4.02
C ILE A 424 -25.54 -14.17 -3.78
N ARG A 425 -24.22 -14.37 -3.92
CA ARG A 425 -23.24 -13.28 -3.76
C ARG A 425 -23.44 -12.17 -4.78
N LEU A 426 -23.67 -12.52 -6.05
CA LEU A 426 -23.92 -11.53 -7.11
C LEU A 426 -25.17 -10.71 -6.86
N VAL A 427 -26.29 -11.40 -6.55
CA VAL A 427 -27.57 -10.73 -6.27
C VAL A 427 -27.46 -9.85 -5.03
N TRP A 428 -26.79 -10.33 -3.96
CA TRP A 428 -26.62 -9.58 -2.72
C TRP A 428 -25.80 -8.30 -2.94
N GLY A 429 -24.69 -8.37 -3.65
CA GLY A 429 -23.90 -7.21 -4.03
C GLY A 429 -24.69 -6.19 -4.85
N ASN A 430 -25.46 -6.66 -5.82
CA ASN A 430 -26.33 -5.81 -6.63
C ASN A 430 -27.42 -5.11 -5.79
N ILE A 431 -28.05 -5.82 -4.83
CA ILE A 431 -29.05 -5.24 -3.94
C ILE A 431 -28.42 -4.17 -3.03
N ILE A 432 -27.22 -4.41 -2.51
CA ILE A 432 -26.47 -3.41 -1.72
C ILE A 432 -26.20 -2.16 -2.57
N ASN A 433 -25.65 -2.32 -3.79
CA ASN A 433 -25.31 -1.21 -4.69
C ASN A 433 -26.56 -0.41 -5.10
N MET A 434 -27.63 -1.10 -5.46
CA MET A 434 -28.91 -0.48 -5.83
C MET A 434 -29.49 0.32 -4.65
N THR A 435 -29.55 -0.29 -3.45
CA THR A 435 -30.08 0.35 -2.26
C THR A 435 -29.25 1.58 -1.86
N ALA A 436 -27.92 1.46 -1.95
CA ALA A 436 -27.00 2.56 -1.70
C ALA A 436 -27.21 3.71 -2.70
N THR A 437 -27.42 3.38 -3.96
CA THR A 437 -27.66 4.37 -5.02
C THR A 437 -28.98 5.12 -4.79
N PHE A 438 -30.05 4.45 -4.46
CA PHE A 438 -31.33 5.10 -4.08
C PHE A 438 -31.16 6.05 -2.90
N LYS A 439 -30.40 5.62 -1.86
CA LYS A 439 -30.12 6.50 -0.71
C LYS A 439 -29.26 7.71 -1.12
N ALA A 440 -28.27 7.52 -1.98
CA ALA A 440 -27.45 8.63 -2.48
C ALA A 440 -28.29 9.64 -3.26
N TRP A 441 -29.19 9.19 -4.15
CA TRP A 441 -30.13 10.06 -4.84
C TRP A 441 -31.06 10.81 -3.88
N LYS A 442 -31.60 10.10 -2.87
CA LYS A 442 -32.43 10.73 -1.84
C LYS A 442 -31.68 11.84 -1.11
N LEU A 443 -30.43 11.58 -0.70
CA LEU A 443 -29.58 12.59 -0.05
C LEU A 443 -29.31 13.79 -0.97
N PHE A 444 -29.09 13.56 -2.24
CA PHE A 444 -28.86 14.63 -3.22
C PHE A 444 -30.05 15.54 -3.38
N TYR A 445 -31.25 15.00 -3.60
CA TYR A 445 -32.46 15.80 -3.80
C TYR A 445 -32.98 16.45 -2.51
N VAL A 446 -32.99 15.73 -1.39
CA VAL A 446 -33.45 16.26 -0.10
C VAL A 446 -32.45 17.24 0.49
N GLY A 447 -31.15 16.97 0.34
CA GLY A 447 -30.08 17.88 0.78
C GLY A 447 -30.05 19.19 0.01
N ALA A 448 -30.39 19.18 -1.29
CA ALA A 448 -30.49 20.41 -2.11
C ALA A 448 -31.65 21.33 -1.70
N GLY A 449 -32.72 20.77 -1.12
CA GLY A 449 -33.88 21.54 -0.64
C GLY A 449 -33.67 22.31 0.67
N THR A 450 -32.70 21.92 1.47
CA THR A 450 -32.31 22.65 2.68
C THR A 450 -31.17 23.61 2.36
N LYS A 451 -31.45 24.91 2.23
CA LYS A 451 -30.50 26.02 2.04
C LYS A 451 -29.52 26.20 3.22
N LYS A 452 -29.03 25.13 3.82
CA LYS A 452 -27.87 25.14 4.74
C LYS A 452 -26.61 24.92 3.92
N LYS A 453 -26.09 26.03 3.35
CA LYS A 453 -24.73 26.14 2.90
C LYS A 453 -23.79 25.54 3.96
N THR A 454 -22.94 24.60 3.53
CA THR A 454 -21.71 24.20 4.23
C THR A 454 -21.89 23.72 5.68
N LYS A 455 -22.64 22.65 5.94
CA LYS A 455 -22.25 21.76 7.04
C LYS A 455 -21.07 20.95 6.55
N LYS A 456 -19.89 21.16 7.16
CA LYS A 456 -18.77 20.23 7.06
C LYS A 456 -19.34 18.83 7.25
N VAL A 457 -19.06 17.93 6.33
CA VAL A 457 -19.62 16.58 6.37
C VAL A 457 -18.93 15.85 7.50
N ALA A 458 -19.65 15.58 8.58
CA ALA A 458 -19.11 14.88 9.74
C ALA A 458 -18.65 13.47 9.36
N TRP A 459 -17.50 13.05 9.89
CA TRP A 459 -16.96 11.72 9.73
C TRP A 459 -17.97 10.66 10.22
N SER A 460 -18.44 9.85 9.30
CA SER A 460 -19.33 8.73 9.60
C SER A 460 -18.50 7.46 9.70
N LYS A 461 -18.06 7.14 10.92
CA LYS A 461 -17.33 5.90 11.21
C LYS A 461 -18.13 4.67 10.79
N THR A 462 -17.44 3.68 10.23
CA THR A 462 -17.96 2.34 10.03
C THR A 462 -17.50 1.48 11.20
N ASP A 463 -18.42 0.87 11.94
CA ASP A 463 -18.07 -0.03 13.05
C ASP A 463 -17.39 -1.28 12.49
N HIS A 464 -16.19 -1.61 12.96
CA HIS A 464 -15.40 -2.76 12.56
C HIS A 464 -15.38 -3.82 13.66
N THR A 465 -15.44 -5.09 13.27
CA THR A 465 -15.24 -6.21 14.18
C THR A 465 -13.76 -6.36 14.52
N PHE A 466 -13.48 -6.65 15.77
CA PHE A 466 -12.12 -6.78 16.32
C PHE A 466 -11.18 -7.64 15.46
N LEU A 467 -9.98 -7.14 15.22
CA LEU A 467 -8.88 -7.84 14.56
C LEU A 467 -8.48 -9.09 15.35
N GLN A 468 -8.65 -10.27 14.76
CA GLN A 468 -8.10 -11.48 15.35
C GLN A 468 -6.58 -11.42 15.29
N LYS A 469 -5.90 -11.55 16.45
CA LYS A 469 -4.42 -11.59 16.55
C LYS A 469 -3.78 -12.58 15.58
N GLN A 470 -4.49 -13.62 15.16
CA GLN A 470 -4.04 -14.60 14.17
C GLN A 470 -3.86 -14.01 12.76
N VAL A 471 -4.66 -13.02 12.37
CA VAL A 471 -4.52 -12.34 11.07
C VAL A 471 -3.26 -11.50 11.06
N LEU A 472 -2.99 -10.79 12.16
CA LEU A 472 -1.81 -9.94 12.31
C LEU A 472 -0.52 -10.76 12.33
N LYS A 473 -0.51 -11.92 13.01
CA LYS A 473 0.69 -12.80 13.11
C LYS A 473 1.25 -13.26 11.76
N ARG A 474 0.43 -13.31 10.70
CA ARG A 474 0.87 -13.69 9.35
C ARG A 474 1.88 -12.73 8.71
N TYR A 475 2.01 -11.53 9.26
CA TYR A 475 2.88 -10.49 8.74
C TYR A 475 4.21 -10.38 9.49
N PHE A 476 4.35 -11.03 10.64
CA PHE A 476 5.65 -11.14 11.32
C PHE A 476 6.62 -12.00 10.51
N ARG A 477 7.88 -11.58 10.46
CA ARG A 477 8.96 -12.26 9.76
C ARG A 477 10.06 -12.63 10.74
N ASN A 478 10.50 -13.88 10.68
CA ASN A 478 11.70 -14.35 11.36
C ASN A 478 12.87 -14.49 10.36
N ILE A 479 14.05 -14.84 10.85
CA ILE A 479 15.25 -14.98 10.01
C ILE A 479 15.02 -15.95 8.84
N GLY A 480 14.43 -17.11 9.11
CA GLY A 480 14.13 -18.10 8.07
C GLY A 480 13.18 -17.59 6.99
N ASP A 481 12.14 -16.82 7.39
CA ASP A 481 11.20 -16.24 6.44
C ASP A 481 11.89 -15.26 5.51
N ILE A 482 12.76 -14.40 6.05
CA ILE A 482 13.51 -13.41 5.27
C ILE A 482 14.50 -14.08 4.32
N LEU A 483 15.23 -15.10 4.80
CA LEU A 483 16.17 -15.85 3.96
C LEU A 483 15.48 -16.52 2.77
N LEU A 484 14.29 -17.10 3.00
CA LEU A 484 13.47 -17.70 1.94
C LEU A 484 12.91 -16.67 0.96
N GLU A 485 12.41 -15.55 1.47
CA GLU A 485 11.82 -14.48 0.66
C GLU A 485 12.87 -13.73 -0.18
N LYS A 486 14.09 -13.60 0.34
CA LYS A 486 15.26 -13.09 -0.42
C LYS A 486 15.88 -14.14 -1.34
N GLN A 487 15.39 -15.37 -1.32
CA GLN A 487 15.91 -16.47 -2.12
C GLN A 487 17.40 -16.83 -1.80
N PHE A 488 17.85 -16.52 -0.59
CA PHE A 488 19.19 -16.87 -0.11
C PHE A 488 19.31 -18.35 0.25
N ILE A 489 18.17 -19.01 0.56
CA ILE A 489 18.10 -20.41 0.91
C ILE A 489 16.80 -21.02 0.36
N ASP A 490 16.78 -22.30 0.08
CA ASP A 490 15.57 -23.06 -0.24
C ASP A 490 14.94 -23.69 1.01
N VAL A 491 13.66 -24.12 0.87
CA VAL A 491 12.88 -24.68 1.98
C VAL A 491 13.48 -25.96 2.53
N SER A 492 14.11 -26.80 1.67
CA SER A 492 14.70 -28.08 2.09
C SER A 492 15.91 -27.85 2.96
N SER A 493 16.82 -26.98 2.54
CA SER A 493 18.04 -26.62 3.28
C SER A 493 17.71 -25.95 4.61
N LEU A 494 16.75 -25.01 4.62
CA LEU A 494 16.29 -24.40 5.88
C LEU A 494 15.70 -25.43 6.84
N SER A 495 14.93 -26.41 6.34
CA SER A 495 14.35 -27.49 7.17
C SER A 495 15.41 -28.40 7.75
N VAL A 496 16.52 -28.66 7.03
CA VAL A 496 17.67 -29.44 7.54
C VAL A 496 18.36 -28.63 8.64
N ALA A 497 18.70 -27.38 8.38
CA ALA A 497 19.35 -26.51 9.36
C ALA A 497 18.53 -26.35 10.64
N PHE A 498 17.21 -26.21 10.52
CA PHE A 498 16.32 -26.11 11.67
C PHE A 498 16.31 -27.39 12.54
N ARG A 499 16.26 -28.57 11.91
CA ARG A 499 16.34 -29.85 12.64
C ARG A 499 17.67 -30.04 13.35
N GLN A 500 18.79 -29.71 12.71
CA GLN A 500 20.11 -29.77 13.31
C GLN A 500 20.23 -28.81 14.50
N SER A 501 19.77 -27.56 14.34
CA SER A 501 19.74 -26.57 15.41
C SER A 501 18.98 -27.06 16.64
N LEU A 502 17.83 -27.70 16.46
CA LEU A 502 17.04 -28.29 17.56
C LEU A 502 17.79 -29.46 18.23
N ASN A 503 18.42 -30.35 17.47
CA ASN A 503 19.14 -31.52 17.98
C ASN A 503 20.39 -31.13 18.78
N GLU A 504 21.10 -30.08 18.32
CA GLU A 504 22.34 -29.60 18.92
C GLU A 504 22.12 -28.56 20.01
N GLY A 505 20.90 -27.99 20.14
CA GLY A 505 20.62 -26.87 21.03
C GLY A 505 21.36 -25.59 20.63
N SER A 506 21.81 -25.48 19.36
CA SER A 506 22.57 -24.36 18.83
C SER A 506 21.65 -23.32 18.14
N ARG A 507 22.13 -22.07 18.01
CA ARG A 507 21.39 -21.08 17.24
C ARG A 507 21.37 -21.45 15.75
N ILE A 508 20.22 -21.28 15.10
CA ILE A 508 20.04 -21.62 13.68
C ILE A 508 21.06 -20.91 12.76
N GLY A 509 21.44 -19.67 13.07
CA GLY A 509 22.45 -18.91 12.30
C GLY A 509 23.81 -19.60 12.26
N HIS A 510 24.26 -20.22 13.37
CA HIS A 510 25.50 -20.99 13.41
C HIS A 510 25.45 -22.24 12.51
N VAL A 511 24.31 -22.92 12.51
CA VAL A 511 24.13 -24.10 11.65
C VAL A 511 24.10 -23.70 10.19
N LEU A 512 23.38 -22.65 9.85
CA LEU A 512 23.28 -22.14 8.48
C LEU A 512 24.63 -21.78 7.87
N LEU A 513 25.51 -21.13 8.66
CA LEU A 513 26.86 -20.79 8.22
C LEU A 513 27.77 -22.02 8.15
N ARG A 514 27.75 -22.89 9.18
CA ARG A 514 28.60 -24.07 9.25
C ARG A 514 28.34 -25.05 8.10
N GLU A 515 27.08 -25.25 7.76
CA GLU A 515 26.66 -26.11 6.64
C GLU A 515 26.79 -25.40 5.28
N GLY A 516 27.19 -24.13 5.25
CA GLY A 516 27.35 -23.36 4.01
C GLY A 516 26.06 -23.08 3.26
N PHE A 517 24.90 -23.13 3.94
CA PHE A 517 23.61 -22.85 3.32
C PHE A 517 23.40 -21.38 3.01
N VAL A 518 24.04 -20.49 3.77
CA VAL A 518 24.03 -19.04 3.56
C VAL A 518 25.43 -18.46 3.80
N THR A 519 25.72 -17.33 3.19
CA THR A 519 26.94 -16.56 3.48
C THR A 519 26.75 -15.74 4.76
N GLU A 520 27.85 -15.28 5.36
CA GLU A 520 27.81 -14.40 6.53
C GLU A 520 27.08 -13.09 6.22
N GLU A 521 27.30 -12.54 5.03
CA GLU A 521 26.60 -11.33 4.55
C GLU A 521 25.07 -11.53 4.51
N GLN A 522 24.62 -12.63 3.90
CA GLN A 522 23.21 -12.97 3.83
C GLN A 522 22.57 -13.14 5.20
N LEU A 523 23.28 -13.77 6.13
CA LEU A 523 22.79 -13.96 7.48
C LEU A 523 22.72 -12.63 8.24
N ALA A 524 23.79 -11.82 8.20
CA ALA A 524 23.84 -10.50 8.86
C ALA A 524 22.73 -9.58 8.35
N GLU A 525 22.48 -9.58 7.04
CA GLU A 525 21.40 -8.83 6.42
C GLU A 525 20.01 -9.31 6.88
N ALA A 526 19.80 -10.62 6.97
CA ALA A 526 18.54 -11.19 7.47
C ALA A 526 18.30 -10.85 8.95
N VAL A 527 19.35 -10.93 9.78
CA VAL A 527 19.28 -10.55 11.21
C VAL A 527 18.99 -9.07 11.38
N ALA A 528 19.67 -8.19 10.63
CA ALA A 528 19.40 -6.76 10.62
C ALA A 528 17.93 -6.46 10.27
N SER A 529 17.40 -7.14 9.25
CA SER A 529 16.00 -7.02 8.83
C SER A 529 15.01 -7.43 9.94
N VAL A 530 15.25 -8.55 10.63
CA VAL A 530 14.41 -9.00 11.77
C VAL A 530 14.47 -8.01 12.93
N GLN A 531 15.64 -7.43 13.18
CA GLN A 531 15.85 -6.45 14.25
C GLN A 531 15.42 -5.03 13.85
N HIS A 532 14.93 -4.82 12.62
CA HIS A 532 14.58 -3.52 12.04
C HIS A 532 15.72 -2.50 12.17
N LYS A 533 16.97 -2.98 11.93
CA LYS A 533 18.20 -2.19 11.96
C LYS A 533 18.77 -2.06 10.55
N ILE A 534 19.71 -1.12 10.39
CA ILE A 534 20.44 -0.93 9.15
C ILE A 534 21.47 -2.05 9.01
N PHE A 535 21.61 -2.59 7.80
CA PHE A 535 22.72 -3.45 7.39
C PHE A 535 23.67 -2.65 6.50
N ILE A 536 24.97 -2.77 6.73
CA ILE A 536 26.03 -2.17 5.93
C ILE A 536 26.94 -3.29 5.47
N LYS A 537 27.17 -3.35 4.17
CA LYS A 537 28.02 -4.37 3.57
C LYS A 537 29.51 -4.11 3.88
N ASN A 538 29.96 -2.88 3.77
CA ASN A 538 31.36 -2.49 3.91
C ASN A 538 31.50 -1.28 4.81
N ILE A 539 32.27 -1.44 5.89
CA ILE A 539 32.55 -0.37 6.85
C ILE A 539 33.93 0.30 6.62
N SER A 540 34.65 -0.07 5.56
CA SER A 540 35.99 0.51 5.29
C SER A 540 35.96 2.03 5.12
N ALA A 541 34.85 2.59 4.65
CA ALA A 541 34.65 4.03 4.52
C ALA A 541 34.60 4.78 5.86
N PHE A 542 34.39 4.07 6.98
CA PHE A 542 34.29 4.64 8.33
C PHE A 542 35.59 4.53 9.12
N PHE A 543 36.66 4.02 8.56
CA PHE A 543 37.95 3.89 9.25
C PHE A 543 38.43 5.25 9.75
N GLY A 544 38.63 5.39 11.06
CA GLY A 544 39.08 6.66 11.61
C GLY A 544 38.79 6.86 13.12
N ASN A 545 38.71 8.10 13.52
CA ASN A 545 38.78 8.62 14.90
C ASN A 545 37.91 7.97 15.96
N ALA A 546 36.74 7.42 15.64
CA ALA A 546 35.89 6.85 16.66
C ALA A 546 36.51 5.60 17.31
N ALA A 547 37.33 4.85 16.55
CA ALA A 547 37.97 3.64 17.01
C ALA A 547 39.17 3.94 17.99
N ALA A 548 39.83 5.09 17.87
CA ALA A 548 40.97 5.46 18.71
C ALA A 548 40.63 5.57 20.20
N ALA A 549 39.35 5.71 20.54
CA ALA A 549 38.89 5.76 21.92
C ALA A 549 38.79 4.41 22.63
N PHE A 550 38.97 3.30 21.90
CA PHE A 550 38.75 1.93 22.40
C PHE A 550 39.98 1.04 22.20
N ASP A 551 40.22 0.14 23.14
CA ASP A 551 41.27 -0.85 23.03
C ASP A 551 40.93 -1.90 21.92
N LYS A 552 41.90 -2.20 21.04
CA LYS A 552 41.72 -3.17 19.96
C LYS A 552 41.32 -4.55 20.46
N THR A 553 41.90 -4.99 21.58
CA THR A 553 41.59 -6.30 22.19
C THR A 553 40.13 -6.36 22.67
N PHE A 554 39.60 -5.25 23.17
CA PHE A 554 38.21 -5.11 23.54
C PHE A 554 37.29 -5.20 22.31
N LEU A 555 37.61 -4.46 21.25
CA LEU A 555 36.82 -4.46 20.00
C LEU A 555 36.79 -5.86 19.35
N GLU A 556 37.95 -6.56 19.31
CA GLU A 556 38.02 -7.93 18.77
C GLU A 556 37.25 -8.93 19.60
N LYS A 557 37.36 -8.84 20.95
CA LYS A 557 36.67 -9.74 21.88
C LYS A 557 35.16 -9.64 21.76
N HIS A 558 34.62 -8.43 21.61
CA HIS A 558 33.18 -8.18 21.56
C HIS A 558 32.63 -8.09 20.13
N LEU A 559 33.49 -8.18 19.11
CA LEU A 559 33.13 -8.07 17.69
C LEU A 559 32.30 -6.81 17.39
N LEU A 560 32.83 -5.64 17.75
CA LEU A 560 32.23 -4.35 17.45
C LEU A 560 33.23 -3.37 16.89
N TYR A 561 32.73 -2.43 16.09
CA TYR A 561 33.53 -1.34 15.56
C TYR A 561 32.80 -0.01 15.66
N PRO A 562 33.35 1.03 16.29
CA PRO A 562 32.72 2.34 16.40
C PRO A 562 32.79 3.09 15.07
N LEU A 563 31.62 3.47 14.54
CA LEU A 563 31.50 4.19 13.28
C LEU A 563 31.51 5.71 13.47
N TYR A 564 30.72 6.19 14.42
CA TYR A 564 30.60 7.60 14.76
C TYR A 564 30.58 7.84 16.26
N ASN A 565 31.18 8.96 16.65
CA ASN A 565 31.05 9.56 17.98
C ASN A 565 30.15 10.81 17.85
N CYS A 566 28.98 10.75 18.44
CA CYS A 566 27.99 11.82 18.43
C CYS A 566 28.00 12.59 19.77
N GLY A 567 29.14 12.79 20.36
CA GLY A 567 29.34 13.47 21.64
C GLY A 567 29.09 12.55 22.84
N LYS A 568 27.85 12.42 23.31
CA LYS A 568 27.48 11.52 24.41
C LYS A 568 27.06 10.14 23.98
N SER A 569 26.87 9.94 22.67
CA SER A 569 26.40 8.68 22.09
C SER A 569 27.37 8.16 21.01
N TYR A 570 27.40 6.83 20.86
CA TYR A 570 28.22 6.17 19.85
C TYR A 570 27.36 5.31 18.92
N VAL A 571 27.75 5.23 17.65
CA VAL A 571 27.18 4.29 16.68
C VAL A 571 28.21 3.19 16.45
N PHE A 572 27.82 1.95 16.72
CA PHE A 572 28.66 0.77 16.53
C PHE A 572 28.18 -0.11 15.39
N ALA A 573 29.10 -0.62 14.59
CA ALA A 573 28.86 -1.78 13.76
C ALA A 573 29.00 -3.06 14.60
N ILE A 574 28.04 -3.98 14.46
CA ILE A 574 27.98 -5.27 15.16
C ILE A 574 27.68 -6.40 14.19
N THR A 575 27.90 -7.65 14.63
CA THR A 575 27.48 -8.86 13.94
C THR A 575 26.41 -9.58 14.74
N GLU A 576 25.83 -10.64 14.19
CA GLU A 576 24.96 -11.57 14.95
C GLU A 576 25.68 -12.19 16.17
N PHE A 577 27.00 -12.30 16.11
CA PHE A 577 27.84 -12.92 17.12
C PHE A 577 28.38 -11.91 18.14
N SER A 578 28.09 -10.63 17.99
CA SER A 578 28.56 -9.60 18.92
C SER A 578 27.93 -9.77 20.29
N ASP A 579 28.77 -9.61 21.32
CA ASP A 579 28.30 -9.51 22.69
C ASP A 579 27.97 -8.04 22.98
N THR A 580 26.68 -7.73 23.08
CA THR A 580 26.18 -6.39 23.39
C THR A 580 25.87 -6.19 24.87
N GLY A 581 26.08 -7.22 25.70
CA GLY A 581 25.84 -7.19 27.16
C GLY A 581 27.00 -6.63 27.98
N PHE A 582 27.89 -5.85 27.40
CA PHE A 582 29.05 -5.29 28.07
C PHE A 582 28.76 -3.90 28.69
N GLU A 583 29.37 -3.63 29.83
CA GLU A 583 29.47 -2.29 30.40
C GLU A 583 30.68 -1.58 29.78
N LEU A 584 30.43 -0.55 28.97
CA LEU A 584 31.48 0.33 28.49
C LEU A 584 31.87 1.34 29.58
N PRO A 585 33.14 1.47 29.96
CA PRO A 585 33.56 2.46 30.92
C PRO A 585 33.20 3.88 30.46
N GLY A 586 32.28 4.54 31.17
CA GLY A 586 31.84 5.89 30.83
C GLY A 586 30.73 6.03 29.80
N LEU A 587 30.19 4.91 29.26
CA LEU A 587 29.06 4.91 28.31
C LEU A 587 27.89 4.10 28.88
N GLN A 588 26.73 4.73 28.94
CA GLN A 588 25.48 4.01 29.27
C GLN A 588 24.95 3.32 27.99
N ALA A 589 24.42 2.13 28.14
CA ALA A 589 23.85 1.35 27.01
C ALA A 589 22.78 2.12 26.21
N GLU A 590 22.05 3.03 26.86
CA GLU A 590 21.05 3.91 26.28
C GLU A 590 21.64 4.92 25.27
N ASN A 591 22.95 5.17 25.34
CA ASN A 591 23.68 6.07 24.47
C ASN A 591 24.38 5.33 23.30
N CYS A 592 24.07 4.05 23.08
CA CYS A 592 24.66 3.25 21.99
C CYS A 592 23.63 2.90 20.93
N SER A 593 23.95 3.21 19.69
CA SER A 593 23.19 2.78 18.52
C SER A 593 23.98 1.71 17.75
N PHE A 594 23.26 0.79 17.11
CA PHE A 594 23.87 -0.37 16.46
C PHE A 594 23.40 -0.53 15.04
N VAL A 595 24.35 -0.84 14.13
CA VAL A 595 24.11 -1.29 12.76
C VAL A 595 24.75 -2.65 12.54
N TYR A 596 24.22 -3.43 11.64
CA TYR A 596 24.75 -4.77 11.38
C TYR A 596 25.71 -4.77 10.19
N THR A 597 26.76 -5.58 10.30
CA THR A 597 27.71 -5.86 9.23
C THR A 597 28.29 -7.28 9.40
N THR A 598 29.24 -7.69 8.55
CA THR A 598 29.91 -8.98 8.66
C THR A 598 31.04 -8.94 9.68
N LYS A 599 31.35 -10.11 10.26
CA LYS A 599 32.49 -10.29 11.16
C LYS A 599 33.80 -9.97 10.47
N GLU A 600 33.92 -10.37 9.21
CA GLU A 600 35.12 -10.10 8.39
C GLU A 600 35.34 -8.60 8.27
N SER A 601 34.32 -7.83 7.91
CA SER A 601 34.40 -6.35 7.83
C SER A 601 34.84 -5.71 9.15
N ILE A 602 34.31 -6.19 10.31
CA ILE A 602 34.74 -5.68 11.62
C ILE A 602 36.20 -5.98 11.90
N LEU A 603 36.64 -7.22 11.69
CA LEU A 603 38.03 -7.64 11.94
C LEU A 603 39.00 -6.92 11.02
N GLU A 604 38.62 -6.71 9.76
CA GLU A 604 39.40 -5.93 8.80
C GLU A 604 39.53 -4.47 9.27
N ALA A 605 38.43 -3.86 9.70
CA ALA A 605 38.41 -2.51 10.24
C ALA A 605 39.31 -2.33 11.47
N ILE A 606 39.30 -3.29 12.41
CA ILE A 606 40.14 -3.25 13.62
C ILE A 606 41.62 -3.41 13.28
N ARG A 607 41.96 -4.22 12.27
CA ARG A 607 43.36 -4.50 11.84
C ARG A 607 43.92 -3.40 10.97
N SER A 608 43.07 -2.66 10.26
CA SER A 608 43.55 -1.59 9.37
C SER A 608 44.19 -0.47 10.19
N GLU A 609 45.45 -0.15 9.89
CA GLU A 609 46.17 0.95 10.55
C GLU A 609 46.00 2.29 9.84
N HIS A 610 45.06 2.39 8.91
CA HIS A 610 44.92 3.56 8.05
C HIS A 610 44.10 4.66 8.71
N GLU A 611 44.79 5.73 9.10
CA GLU A 611 44.20 7.06 9.43
C GLU A 611 43.76 7.80 8.15
N VAL A 612 43.13 7.12 7.19
CA VAL A 612 42.67 7.79 5.98
C VAL A 612 41.25 8.29 6.17
N TYR A 613 41.12 9.56 6.55
CA TYR A 613 39.83 10.25 6.46
C TYR A 613 39.48 10.48 5.00
N SER A 614 38.39 9.86 4.53
CA SER A 614 37.83 10.29 3.28
C SER A 614 37.26 11.71 3.44
N ARG A 615 37.34 12.55 2.40
CA ARG A 615 36.72 13.89 2.42
C ARG A 615 35.22 13.78 2.70
N GLU A 616 34.62 12.72 2.23
CA GLU A 616 33.21 12.40 2.40
C GLU A 616 32.86 12.15 3.87
N TYR A 617 33.66 11.34 4.58
CA TYR A 617 33.46 11.10 6.02
C TYR A 617 33.53 12.39 6.83
N ILE A 618 34.53 13.26 6.54
CA ILE A 618 34.67 14.55 7.22
C ILE A 618 33.44 15.43 6.97
N SER A 619 32.99 15.50 5.71
CA SER A 619 31.82 16.31 5.33
C SER A 619 30.55 15.81 5.99
N ILE A 620 30.29 14.49 5.94
CA ILE A 620 29.09 13.87 6.53
C ILE A 620 29.14 13.97 8.05
N SER A 621 30.29 13.75 8.68
CA SER A 621 30.47 13.96 10.12
C SER A 621 30.23 15.40 10.54
N GLY A 622 30.58 16.38 9.70
CA GLY A 622 30.27 17.79 9.91
C GLY A 622 28.77 18.07 9.93
N TYR A 623 28.02 17.50 9.00
CA TYR A 623 26.55 17.62 8.98
C TYR A 623 25.89 16.91 10.15
N LEU A 624 26.38 15.72 10.53
CA LEU A 624 25.91 14.99 11.70
C LEU A 624 26.12 15.78 13.00
N ASN A 625 27.34 16.33 13.21
CA ASN A 625 27.66 17.13 14.38
C ASN A 625 26.91 18.47 14.44
N ALA A 626 26.52 19.00 13.29
CA ALA A 626 25.67 20.18 13.19
C ALA A 626 24.18 19.88 13.41
N GLY A 627 23.81 18.60 13.59
CA GLY A 627 22.41 18.17 13.75
C GLY A 627 21.56 18.29 12.47
N LEU A 628 22.22 18.45 11.30
CA LEU A 628 21.54 18.59 10.00
C LEU A 628 21.09 17.26 9.41
N ILE A 629 21.68 16.16 9.84
CA ILE A 629 21.35 14.78 9.47
C ILE A 629 21.35 13.89 10.71
N THR A 630 20.59 12.80 10.66
CA THR A 630 20.63 11.76 11.70
C THR A 630 21.85 10.86 11.50
N TRP A 631 22.24 10.12 12.55
CA TRP A 631 23.33 9.16 12.45
C TRP A 631 23.02 8.04 11.45
N GLU A 632 21.74 7.63 11.29
CA GLU A 632 21.30 6.65 10.31
C GLU A 632 21.51 7.17 8.89
N GLN A 633 21.16 8.43 8.65
CA GLN A 633 21.39 9.10 7.37
C GLN A 633 22.90 9.19 7.08
N ALA A 634 23.69 9.51 8.08
CA ALA A 634 25.13 9.56 7.94
C ALA A 634 25.73 8.18 7.57
N VAL A 635 25.27 7.13 8.25
CA VAL A 635 25.69 5.75 7.99
C VAL A 635 25.31 5.30 6.59
N LEU A 636 24.04 5.52 6.19
CA LEU A 636 23.57 5.15 4.84
C LEU A 636 24.26 5.94 3.74
N ALA A 637 24.55 7.22 3.98
CA ALA A 637 25.30 8.03 3.03
C ALA A 637 26.72 7.47 2.80
N MET A 638 27.40 7.08 3.87
CA MET A 638 28.75 6.49 3.76
C MET A 638 28.75 5.14 3.05
N ASP A 639 27.77 4.28 3.32
CA ASP A 639 27.65 2.98 2.66
C ASP A 639 27.46 3.12 1.13
N LYS A 640 26.88 4.25 0.67
CA LYS A 640 26.57 4.53 -0.74
C LYS A 640 27.53 5.51 -1.42
N VAL A 641 28.58 6.01 -0.74
CA VAL A 641 29.57 6.95 -1.31
C VAL A 641 30.14 6.51 -2.66
N HIS A 642 30.33 5.22 -2.86
CA HIS A 642 30.81 4.68 -4.13
C HIS A 642 29.76 4.65 -5.25
N PHE A 643 28.46 4.95 -4.96
CA PHE A 643 27.36 4.82 -5.89
C PHE A 643 26.73 6.14 -6.34
N SER A 644 26.96 7.26 -5.63
CA SER A 644 26.40 8.56 -6.01
C SER A 644 27.31 9.74 -5.61
N PRO A 645 27.66 10.63 -6.54
CA PRO A 645 28.38 11.86 -6.21
C PRO A 645 27.55 12.94 -5.52
N ASP A 646 26.21 12.82 -5.48
CA ASP A 646 25.31 13.78 -4.85
C ASP A 646 24.50 13.15 -3.68
N ILE A 647 25.21 12.85 -2.60
CA ILE A 647 24.64 12.26 -1.38
C ILE A 647 23.63 13.19 -0.72
N LEU A 648 23.85 14.50 -0.76
CA LEU A 648 22.96 15.50 -0.13
C LEU A 648 21.65 15.63 -0.91
N GLY A 649 21.69 15.58 -2.24
CA GLY A 649 20.50 15.50 -3.09
C GLY A 649 19.69 14.23 -2.83
N TYR A 650 20.38 13.13 -2.64
CA TYR A 650 19.80 11.84 -2.32
C TYR A 650 19.06 11.84 -0.97
N MET A 651 19.56 12.57 0.01
CA MET A 651 18.99 12.69 1.35
C MET A 651 17.88 13.76 1.44
N GLY A 652 17.55 14.42 0.34
CA GLY A 652 16.57 15.52 0.35
C GLY A 652 17.09 16.81 0.99
N LEU A 653 18.38 16.91 1.31
CA LEU A 653 19.02 18.04 2.01
C LEU A 653 19.58 19.13 1.07
N SER A 654 19.47 18.98 -0.23
CA SER A 654 20.02 19.90 -1.27
C SER A 654 19.33 21.28 -1.34
N GLY A 655 18.87 21.80 -0.21
CA GLY A 655 18.04 23.01 -0.13
C GLY A 655 18.70 24.30 0.32
N LYS A 656 19.97 24.33 0.72
CA LYS A 656 20.57 25.54 1.34
C LYS A 656 21.79 26.15 0.63
N SER A 657 22.26 25.64 -0.50
CA SER A 657 23.26 26.33 -1.32
C SER A 657 22.76 26.40 -2.75
N GLY A 658 22.90 27.52 -3.39
CA GLY A 658 22.41 27.99 -4.73
C GLY A 658 22.36 27.04 -5.94
N ALA A 659 22.59 25.73 -5.75
CA ALA A 659 22.53 24.68 -6.75
C ALA A 659 21.10 24.18 -7.07
N ARG A 660 20.06 24.75 -6.43
CA ARG A 660 18.66 24.30 -6.52
C ARG A 660 18.02 24.47 -7.91
N LYS A 661 18.61 25.26 -8.80
CA LYS A 661 18.03 25.52 -10.12
C LYS A 661 18.41 24.50 -11.20
N GLU A 662 19.50 23.77 -11.06
CA GLU A 662 19.97 22.85 -12.11
C GLU A 662 19.56 21.38 -11.88
N LEU A 663 19.28 20.96 -10.65
CA LEU A 663 18.89 19.57 -10.35
C LEU A 663 17.43 19.24 -10.64
N PHE A 664 16.55 20.23 -10.72
CA PHE A 664 15.14 20.07 -11.12
C PHE A 664 14.88 20.23 -12.62
N THR A 665 15.91 20.54 -13.40
CA THR A 665 15.88 20.61 -14.88
C THR A 665 16.51 19.39 -15.55
N ALA A 666 16.80 18.32 -14.81
CA ALA A 666 17.16 17.07 -15.44
C ALA A 666 16.04 16.64 -16.38
N PRO A 667 16.34 16.33 -17.65
CA PRO A 667 15.32 16.01 -18.64
C PRO A 667 14.51 14.82 -18.10
N LYS A 668 13.18 14.92 -18.21
CA LYS A 668 12.26 13.80 -18.01
C LYS A 668 12.84 12.63 -18.77
N SER A 669 13.58 11.75 -18.12
CA SER A 669 14.03 10.54 -18.75
C SER A 669 12.76 9.77 -19.08
N ASN A 670 12.47 9.65 -20.37
CA ASN A 670 11.53 8.70 -20.92
C ASN A 670 12.07 7.28 -20.67
N TYR A 671 12.20 6.92 -19.41
CA TYR A 671 12.53 5.55 -19.05
C TYR A 671 11.23 4.72 -19.13
N ARG A 672 10.86 4.40 -20.37
CA ARG A 672 10.07 3.19 -20.64
C ARG A 672 11.04 2.04 -20.35
N PRO A 673 10.68 1.05 -19.52
CA PRO A 673 11.48 -0.15 -19.40
C PRO A 673 11.59 -0.78 -20.81
N THR A 674 12.72 -0.61 -21.45
CA THR A 674 13.08 -1.35 -22.65
C THR A 674 13.25 -2.80 -22.20
N VAL A 675 12.27 -3.61 -22.51
CA VAL A 675 12.41 -5.06 -22.56
C VAL A 675 13.49 -5.32 -23.62
N GLN A 676 14.69 -5.65 -23.19
CA GLN A 676 15.68 -6.25 -24.09
C GLN A 676 15.11 -7.59 -24.55
N ASN A 677 14.61 -7.60 -25.78
CA ASN A 677 14.37 -8.80 -26.53
C ASN A 677 15.73 -9.46 -26.81
N ASN A 678 16.11 -10.43 -25.97
CA ASN A 678 17.02 -11.46 -26.43
C ASN A 678 16.24 -12.37 -27.40
N THR A 679 16.22 -12.00 -28.65
CA THR A 679 15.99 -12.94 -29.75
C THR A 679 17.18 -13.89 -29.79
N MET A 680 17.05 -15.06 -29.18
CA MET A 680 17.83 -16.22 -29.62
C MET A 680 17.20 -16.71 -30.91
N ASN A 681 17.95 -16.53 -32.01
CA ASN A 681 17.81 -17.36 -33.20
C ASN A 681 18.06 -18.81 -32.81
N ILE A 682 17.08 -19.68 -32.93
CA ILE A 682 17.01 -20.96 -33.65
C ILE A 682 15.58 -21.40 -33.62
#